data_1071cd49a1ddb5cd550597fdecbb9786
#
_entry.id   1071cd49a1ddb5cd550597fdecbb9786
#
_cell.length_a   1.000
_cell.length_b   1.000
_cell.length_c   1.000
_cell.angle_alpha   90.00
_cell.angle_beta   90.00
_cell.angle_gamma   90.00
#
_symmetry.space_group_name_H-M   'P 1'
#
loop_
_entity.id
_entity.type
_entity.pdbx_description
1 polymer ?
#
loop_
_entity_poly.entity_id
_entity_poly.type
_entity_poly.pdbx_seq_one_letter_code
_entity_poly.pdbx_strand_id
1 'polypeptide(L)'
;MSLADSDRELVVSELGREPTPAEAALFENLWSEHCAYRSSRPLLSAFDSEGEQVVVGPGDDAAVVALPENGDGASSASVDSERASGRADDARTYVTMGIESHNHPSYVDPFDGAATGVGGIVRDTLSMGAYPIALADSLYFGEFDREHSKYLLEGVVEGISHYGNCIGVPTAAGSVDFHPDYEGNPLVNVACIGLTDEERLVTAEAQEPGNKLVLVGNATGRDGLGGASFASEDLAEDAETEDRPAVQVGDPYAEKLLIEANEVLVEEQLIESARDLGAAGLGGASSELVAKGGLGAHIELERVHQREPNMSALEILLAESQERMCYEVEPENVDRVREIAERFELGCSVIGEVTGESYTCTFEGETVVDVDAYFLGEGAPMNDLPAEEPTEPDTDLPGVDLEDALETVVSSPNTASKRWVYRQYDHEVGVRTSVGPGDDAAIIAVREAEQGLAISSGAAPNWTTAAPREGARAIALENATNIAAKGATPLAAVDCLNGGNPEKSDVYGGFRGIVDGLAEMCETLSTPVVGGNVSLYNDSVAGPIPPTPTLAMVGAKEGYDAPPLSVEPEGELLLVGDVGLESGDCRLGGSEYLARFDGSDLFPALPEDPAAVVETLADVANEESTLAVHDVSHGGLAVALAEMITADAGLEASLPGDDPAGALFHEQPGRALIQTEDPATVREAFDGVAPVHDLGSATADGALEVAVGDRTIATDAATIGDWRRTIERGLE
;
A
#
# COMPACT_ATOMS: atom_id res chain seq x y z
N MET A 1 -4.87 13.33 -28.30
CA MET A 1 -5.95 12.78 -27.47
C MET A 1 -7.17 12.62 -28.36
N SER A 2 -7.62 11.39 -28.58
CA SER A 2 -8.84 11.09 -29.33
C SER A 2 -9.49 9.84 -28.74
N LEU A 3 -10.69 9.98 -28.20
CA LEU A 3 -11.53 8.89 -27.71
C LEU A 3 -11.54 7.71 -28.74
N ALA A 4 -11.37 6.49 -28.26
CA ALA A 4 -11.40 5.30 -29.11
C ALA A 4 -12.70 5.21 -29.92
N ASP A 5 -12.64 4.69 -31.15
CA ASP A 5 -13.81 4.69 -32.04
C ASP A 5 -15.03 3.97 -31.42
N SER A 6 -14.83 2.84 -30.70
CA SER A 6 -15.87 2.11 -29.99
C SER A 6 -16.53 2.92 -28.87
N ASP A 7 -15.71 3.59 -28.08
CA ASP A 7 -16.18 4.40 -26.95
C ASP A 7 -16.91 5.64 -27.46
N ARG A 8 -16.40 6.26 -28.54
CA ARG A 8 -17.09 7.36 -29.21
C ARG A 8 -18.46 6.97 -29.75
N GLU A 9 -18.60 5.78 -30.35
CA GLU A 9 -19.90 5.30 -30.83
C GLU A 9 -20.89 5.16 -29.66
N LEU A 10 -20.44 4.65 -28.49
CA LEU A 10 -21.25 4.53 -27.28
C LEU A 10 -21.65 5.92 -26.75
N VAL A 11 -20.71 6.83 -26.60
CA VAL A 11 -20.95 8.21 -26.14
C VAL A 11 -21.93 8.94 -27.07
N VAL A 12 -21.76 8.87 -28.40
CA VAL A 12 -22.68 9.48 -29.38
C VAL A 12 -24.07 8.89 -29.27
N SER A 13 -24.19 7.56 -29.04
CA SER A 13 -25.48 6.89 -28.87
C SER A 13 -26.23 7.38 -27.64
N GLU A 14 -25.51 7.59 -26.52
CA GLU A 14 -26.10 8.05 -25.26
C GLU A 14 -26.46 9.52 -25.29
N LEU A 15 -25.53 10.37 -25.75
CA LEU A 15 -25.75 11.81 -25.85
C LEU A 15 -26.75 12.20 -26.96
N GLY A 16 -26.97 11.33 -27.95
CA GLY A 16 -27.76 11.66 -29.14
C GLY A 16 -27.14 12.74 -30.05
N ARG A 17 -25.86 13.07 -29.83
CA ARG A 17 -25.06 14.06 -30.57
C ARG A 17 -23.56 13.74 -30.45
N GLU A 18 -22.76 14.38 -31.28
CA GLU A 18 -21.30 14.33 -31.09
C GLU A 18 -20.91 15.01 -29.75
N PRO A 19 -19.94 14.44 -29.01
CA PRO A 19 -19.40 15.09 -27.82
C PRO A 19 -18.64 16.39 -28.18
N THR A 20 -18.68 17.36 -27.29
CA THR A 20 -17.80 18.53 -27.40
C THR A 20 -16.33 18.11 -27.22
N PRO A 21 -15.34 18.95 -27.55
CA PRO A 21 -13.94 18.64 -27.26
C PRO A 21 -13.65 18.39 -25.77
N ALA A 22 -14.32 19.12 -24.86
CA ALA A 22 -14.18 18.93 -23.42
C ALA A 22 -14.80 17.61 -22.94
N GLU A 23 -16.00 17.27 -23.42
CA GLU A 23 -16.65 15.98 -23.13
C GLU A 23 -15.82 14.80 -23.64
N ALA A 24 -15.33 14.89 -24.89
CA ALA A 24 -14.51 13.82 -25.46
C ALA A 24 -13.24 13.57 -24.64
N ALA A 25 -12.59 14.64 -24.18
CA ALA A 25 -11.40 14.52 -23.34
C ALA A 25 -11.70 14.03 -21.92
N LEU A 26 -12.84 14.40 -21.31
CA LEU A 26 -13.28 13.85 -20.04
C LEU A 26 -13.56 12.35 -20.15
N PHE A 27 -14.31 11.90 -21.17
CA PHE A 27 -14.54 10.48 -21.39
C PHE A 27 -13.24 9.72 -21.64
N GLU A 28 -12.30 10.26 -22.41
CA GLU A 28 -11.00 9.65 -22.68
C GLU A 28 -10.21 9.40 -21.40
N ASN A 29 -10.17 10.38 -20.48
CA ASN A 29 -9.45 10.25 -19.21
C ASN A 29 -10.20 9.37 -18.21
N LEU A 30 -11.49 9.61 -17.95
CA LEU A 30 -12.27 8.85 -16.97
C LEU A 30 -12.55 7.40 -17.40
N TRP A 31 -12.54 7.11 -18.71
CA TRP A 31 -12.69 5.77 -19.25
C TRP A 31 -11.34 5.11 -19.60
N SER A 32 -10.23 5.71 -19.18
CA SER A 32 -8.90 5.10 -19.27
C SER A 32 -8.83 3.84 -18.39
N GLU A 33 -7.82 2.99 -18.60
CA GLU A 33 -7.61 1.82 -17.73
C GLU A 33 -7.33 2.25 -16.29
N HIS A 34 -6.58 3.33 -16.11
CA HIS A 34 -6.19 3.82 -14.79
C HIS A 34 -7.38 4.33 -13.96
N CYS A 35 -8.37 5.02 -14.59
CA CYS A 35 -9.55 5.52 -13.86
C CYS A 35 -10.71 4.51 -13.80
N ALA A 36 -11.01 3.84 -14.90
CA ALA A 36 -12.20 2.97 -15.00
C ALA A 36 -11.93 1.50 -14.67
N TYR A 37 -10.66 1.10 -14.51
CA TYR A 37 -10.27 -0.28 -14.23
C TYR A 37 -10.91 -1.30 -15.19
N ARG A 38 -10.95 -0.97 -16.48
CA ARG A 38 -11.72 -1.70 -17.50
C ARG A 38 -11.36 -3.18 -17.61
N SER A 39 -10.07 -3.51 -17.37
CA SER A 39 -9.55 -4.88 -17.44
C SER A 39 -9.53 -5.59 -16.09
N SER A 40 -9.42 -4.85 -14.98
CA SER A 40 -9.26 -5.41 -13.64
C SER A 40 -10.56 -5.48 -12.84
N ARG A 41 -11.46 -4.51 -12.98
CA ARG A 41 -12.73 -4.44 -12.23
C ARG A 41 -13.55 -5.74 -12.20
N PRO A 42 -13.65 -6.52 -13.29
CA PRO A 42 -14.34 -7.83 -13.25
C PRO A 42 -13.67 -8.84 -12.29
N LEU A 43 -12.34 -8.74 -12.07
CA LEU A 43 -11.58 -9.61 -11.17
C LEU A 43 -11.69 -9.16 -9.71
N LEU A 44 -11.79 -7.85 -9.45
CA LEU A 44 -11.83 -7.28 -8.11
C LEU A 44 -13.02 -7.75 -7.27
N SER A 45 -14.08 -8.26 -7.92
CA SER A 45 -15.21 -8.89 -7.23
C SER A 45 -14.85 -10.18 -6.46
N ALA A 46 -13.62 -10.67 -6.59
CA ALA A 46 -13.12 -11.81 -5.81
C ALA A 46 -12.82 -11.43 -4.35
N PHE A 47 -12.55 -10.15 -4.06
CA PHE A 47 -12.25 -9.70 -2.71
C PHE A 47 -13.51 -9.65 -1.83
N ASP A 48 -13.38 -10.19 -0.61
CA ASP A 48 -14.32 -9.90 0.48
C ASP A 48 -13.93 -8.55 1.10
N SER A 49 -14.84 -7.60 1.02
CA SER A 49 -14.66 -6.23 1.55
C SER A 49 -15.66 -5.93 2.68
N GLU A 50 -16.42 -6.93 3.13
CA GLU A 50 -17.41 -6.79 4.20
C GLU A 50 -16.83 -7.26 5.53
N GLY A 51 -17.31 -6.68 6.64
CA GLY A 51 -16.92 -7.06 7.99
C GLY A 51 -17.56 -6.13 9.02
N GLU A 52 -17.70 -6.60 10.27
CA GLU A 52 -18.28 -5.78 11.36
C GLU A 52 -17.44 -4.52 11.66
N GLN A 53 -16.14 -4.57 11.35
CA GLN A 53 -15.22 -3.45 11.49
C GLN A 53 -15.28 -2.47 10.31
N VAL A 54 -15.83 -2.83 9.16
CA VAL A 54 -15.85 -1.97 7.98
C VAL A 54 -16.96 -0.95 8.07
N VAL A 55 -16.61 0.33 8.09
CA VAL A 55 -17.55 1.47 8.14
C VAL A 55 -17.81 2.03 6.75
N VAL A 56 -16.72 2.23 5.96
CA VAL A 56 -16.78 2.60 4.54
C VAL A 56 -15.86 1.65 3.79
N GLY A 57 -16.42 0.90 2.85
CA GLY A 57 -15.70 -0.06 2.01
C GLY A 57 -15.19 0.56 0.71
N PRO A 58 -14.88 -0.28 -0.31
CA PRO A 58 -14.34 0.18 -1.59
C PRO A 58 -15.28 1.13 -2.33
N GLY A 59 -14.69 2.08 -3.04
CA GLY A 59 -15.40 3.02 -3.93
C GLY A 59 -15.48 4.44 -3.39
N ASP A 60 -14.96 4.72 -2.20
CA ASP A 60 -14.65 6.06 -1.71
C ASP A 60 -13.16 6.38 -1.88
N ASP A 61 -12.72 7.60 -1.56
CA ASP A 61 -11.31 8.02 -1.73
C ASP A 61 -10.40 7.21 -0.80
N ALA A 62 -10.85 6.93 0.44
CA ALA A 62 -10.23 5.96 1.32
C ALA A 62 -11.28 5.12 2.07
N ALA A 63 -10.90 3.91 2.45
CA ALA A 63 -11.74 3.06 3.29
C ALA A 63 -11.71 3.52 4.75
N VAL A 64 -12.75 3.18 5.51
CA VAL A 64 -12.86 3.52 6.95
C VAL A 64 -13.15 2.26 7.75
N VAL A 65 -12.33 2.01 8.75
CA VAL A 65 -12.40 0.83 9.61
C VAL A 65 -12.50 1.25 11.07
N ALA A 66 -13.40 0.64 11.80
CA ALA A 66 -13.57 0.88 13.23
C ALA A 66 -12.56 0.05 14.04
N LEU A 67 -11.88 0.70 14.99
CA LEU A 67 -11.04 -0.02 15.95
C LEU A 67 -11.91 -0.87 16.91
N PRO A 68 -11.40 -2.04 17.37
CA PRO A 68 -12.08 -2.84 18.39
C PRO A 68 -12.36 -2.06 19.67
N GLU A 69 -13.48 -2.33 20.36
CA GLU A 69 -13.72 -1.74 21.67
C GLU A 69 -12.84 -2.40 22.73
N ASN A 70 -12.25 -1.63 23.65
CA ASN A 70 -11.44 -2.15 24.74
C ASN A 70 -12.25 -3.11 25.62
N GLY A 71 -11.83 -4.38 25.68
CA GLY A 71 -12.44 -5.42 26.48
C GLY A 71 -13.08 -6.58 25.72
N ASP A 72 -13.18 -6.50 24.42
CA ASP A 72 -13.57 -7.61 23.55
C ASP A 72 -12.32 -8.30 22.99
N GLY A 73 -11.65 -9.08 23.83
CA GLY A 73 -10.65 -10.04 23.36
C GLY A 73 -11.30 -10.92 22.29
N ALA A 74 -10.61 -11.17 21.18
CA ALA A 74 -11.05 -11.85 19.99
C ALA A 74 -11.80 -13.17 20.27
N SER A 75 -13.10 -13.08 20.50
CA SER A 75 -14.03 -14.19 20.56
C SER A 75 -15.37 -13.68 20.05
N SER A 76 -15.79 -14.20 18.94
CA SER A 76 -17.07 -13.93 18.27
C SER A 76 -18.24 -13.88 19.25
N ALA A 77 -18.63 -12.69 19.69
CA ALA A 77 -19.83 -12.46 20.48
C ALA A 77 -20.68 -11.38 19.82
N SER A 78 -21.86 -11.79 19.44
CA SER A 78 -22.95 -10.96 18.91
C SER A 78 -23.15 -9.68 19.69
N VAL A 79 -22.98 -8.54 19.05
CA VAL A 79 -23.28 -7.22 19.62
C VAL A 79 -24.79 -7.05 19.77
N ASP A 80 -25.27 -7.05 21.01
CA ASP A 80 -26.63 -6.62 21.37
C ASP A 80 -26.73 -5.09 21.23
N SER A 81 -27.53 -4.63 20.30
CA SER A 81 -27.75 -3.23 19.91
C SER A 81 -28.51 -2.36 20.92
N GLU A 82 -28.41 -2.59 22.23
CA GLU A 82 -29.16 -1.86 23.24
C GLU A 82 -28.30 -1.25 24.37
N ARG A 83 -27.22 -0.50 24.05
CA ARG A 83 -26.57 0.37 25.04
C ARG A 83 -26.05 1.69 24.46
N ALA A 84 -26.93 2.45 23.86
CA ALA A 84 -26.66 3.87 23.58
C ALA A 84 -27.43 4.75 24.57
N SER A 85 -26.81 5.10 25.69
CA SER A 85 -27.29 6.26 26.48
C SER A 85 -26.18 6.78 27.40
N GLY A 86 -25.50 7.84 26.96
CA GLY A 86 -25.06 8.91 27.81
C GLY A 86 -23.59 9.03 28.15
N ARG A 87 -22.80 9.58 27.22
CA ARG A 87 -21.73 10.55 27.50
C ARG A 87 -21.21 11.11 26.19
N ALA A 88 -20.97 12.40 26.07
CA ALA A 88 -20.39 13.10 24.93
C ALA A 88 -18.84 12.91 24.83
N ASP A 89 -18.31 11.81 25.37
CA ASP A 89 -16.89 11.41 25.35
C ASP A 89 -16.68 9.99 24.76
N ASP A 90 -17.68 9.38 24.12
CA ASP A 90 -17.65 7.98 23.65
C ASP A 90 -17.86 7.86 22.11
N ALA A 91 -17.39 8.80 21.31
CA ALA A 91 -17.38 8.61 19.85
C ALA A 91 -16.42 7.48 19.49
N ARG A 92 -16.88 6.51 18.65
CA ARG A 92 -16.06 5.38 18.22
C ARG A 92 -14.91 5.87 17.33
N THR A 93 -13.69 5.44 17.64
CA THR A 93 -12.50 5.81 16.88
C THR A 93 -12.42 4.98 15.61
N TYR A 94 -12.19 5.64 14.49
CA TYR A 94 -12.00 5.03 13.18
C TYR A 94 -10.61 5.32 12.62
N VAL A 95 -10.10 4.39 11.84
CA VAL A 95 -8.91 4.59 10.99
C VAL A 95 -9.32 4.59 9.54
N THR A 96 -8.78 5.52 8.75
CA THR A 96 -8.90 5.48 7.29
C THR A 96 -7.68 4.77 6.70
N MET A 97 -7.88 4.10 5.58
CA MET A 97 -6.83 3.39 4.85
C MET A 97 -6.98 3.65 3.36
N GLY A 98 -5.92 4.07 2.73
CA GLY A 98 -5.82 4.18 1.28
C GLY A 98 -4.42 3.80 0.82
N ILE A 99 -4.29 3.37 -0.44
CA ILE A 99 -3.01 3.09 -1.10
C ILE A 99 -3.09 3.52 -2.56
N GLU A 100 -2.03 4.12 -3.07
CA GLU A 100 -1.94 4.62 -4.44
C GLU A 100 -0.64 4.18 -5.11
N SER A 101 -0.70 3.96 -6.43
CA SER A 101 0.46 3.71 -7.28
C SER A 101 0.87 4.96 -8.05
N HIS A 102 2.15 5.31 -8.00
CA HIS A 102 2.74 6.42 -8.75
C HIS A 102 3.92 5.97 -9.62
N ASN A 103 3.72 4.87 -10.37
CA ASN A 103 4.77 4.15 -11.10
C ASN A 103 5.31 4.94 -12.30
N HIS A 104 4.45 5.19 -13.30
CA HIS A 104 4.82 5.90 -14.55
C HIS A 104 5.39 7.31 -14.28
N PRO A 105 4.78 8.15 -13.44
CA PRO A 105 5.35 9.45 -13.09
C PRO A 105 6.74 9.35 -12.46
N SER A 106 6.97 8.33 -11.60
CA SER A 106 8.26 8.13 -10.93
C SER A 106 9.35 7.60 -11.84
N TYR A 107 9.02 6.97 -12.97
CA TYR A 107 10.00 6.69 -14.01
C TYR A 107 10.46 7.96 -14.72
N VAL A 108 9.53 8.86 -15.07
CA VAL A 108 9.80 10.09 -15.84
C VAL A 108 10.53 11.13 -14.99
N ASP A 109 10.08 11.32 -13.75
CA ASP A 109 10.70 12.22 -12.76
C ASP A 109 10.60 11.58 -11.37
N PRO A 110 11.61 10.84 -10.93
CA PRO A 110 11.51 10.05 -9.72
C PRO A 110 11.26 10.88 -8.44
N PHE A 111 11.74 12.13 -8.42
CA PHE A 111 11.50 13.02 -7.28
C PHE A 111 10.05 13.54 -7.26
N ASP A 112 9.60 14.21 -8.32
CA ASP A 112 8.26 14.80 -8.36
C ASP A 112 7.18 13.71 -8.43
N GLY A 113 7.41 12.62 -9.18
CA GLY A 113 6.48 11.51 -9.28
C GLY A 113 6.21 10.82 -7.94
N ALA A 114 7.25 10.54 -7.17
CA ALA A 114 7.08 9.91 -5.85
C ALA A 114 6.52 10.90 -4.81
N ALA A 115 6.94 12.16 -4.83
CA ALA A 115 6.45 13.21 -3.95
C ALA A 115 4.93 13.41 -4.11
N THR A 116 4.43 13.44 -5.34
CA THR A 116 3.00 13.65 -5.62
C THR A 116 2.13 12.44 -5.29
N GLY A 117 2.69 11.22 -5.33
CA GLY A 117 2.03 10.03 -4.80
C GLY A 117 1.75 10.13 -3.29
N VAL A 118 2.71 10.66 -2.51
CA VAL A 118 2.46 10.96 -1.09
C VAL A 118 1.35 12.01 -0.93
N GLY A 119 1.38 13.06 -1.73
CA GLY A 119 0.36 14.13 -1.68
C GLY A 119 -1.04 13.64 -2.01
N GLY A 120 -1.21 12.83 -3.06
CA GLY A 120 -2.49 12.26 -3.49
C GLY A 120 -3.15 11.46 -2.38
N ILE A 121 -2.45 10.44 -1.87
CA ILE A 121 -3.02 9.55 -0.84
C ILE A 121 -3.27 10.24 0.51
N VAL A 122 -2.54 11.31 0.81
CA VAL A 122 -2.84 12.15 1.98
C VAL A 122 -4.14 12.92 1.78
N ARG A 123 -4.39 13.49 0.58
CA ARG A 123 -5.64 14.19 0.28
C ARG A 123 -6.86 13.26 0.27
N ASP A 124 -6.70 12.01 -0.20
CA ASP A 124 -7.73 10.98 -0.08
C ASP A 124 -8.12 10.75 1.40
N THR A 125 -7.12 10.74 2.28
CA THR A 125 -7.34 10.69 3.74
C THR A 125 -8.10 11.92 4.24
N LEU A 126 -7.75 13.12 3.76
CA LEU A 126 -8.44 14.37 4.14
C LEU A 126 -9.89 14.42 3.67
N SER A 127 -10.20 13.86 2.49
CA SER A 127 -11.57 13.81 1.96
C SER A 127 -12.53 13.02 2.84
N MET A 128 -11.99 12.06 3.63
CA MET A 128 -12.75 11.26 4.59
C MET A 128 -12.89 11.93 5.97
N GLY A 129 -12.53 13.20 6.12
CA GLY A 129 -12.54 13.91 7.40
C GLY A 129 -11.50 13.39 8.40
N ALA A 130 -10.47 12.71 7.93
CA ALA A 130 -9.43 12.12 8.75
C ALA A 130 -8.14 12.94 8.76
N TYR A 131 -7.39 12.85 9.86
CA TYR A 131 -6.05 13.41 9.98
C TYR A 131 -5.00 12.31 9.69
N PRO A 132 -4.05 12.51 8.75
CA PRO A 132 -3.04 11.52 8.42
C PRO A 132 -2.08 11.30 9.61
N ILE A 133 -1.91 10.04 10.05
CA ILE A 133 -1.09 9.68 11.21
C ILE A 133 0.09 8.78 10.88
N ALA A 134 0.09 8.10 9.72
CA ALA A 134 1.21 7.29 9.24
C ALA A 134 1.17 7.11 7.73
N LEU A 135 2.36 6.97 7.14
CA LEU A 135 2.59 6.54 5.76
C LEU A 135 3.33 5.20 5.77
N ALA A 136 3.10 4.40 4.73
CA ALA A 136 3.91 3.24 4.39
C ALA A 136 4.21 3.26 2.89
N ASP A 137 5.48 3.06 2.52
CA ASP A 137 5.92 3.03 1.13
C ASP A 137 6.46 1.65 0.74
N SER A 138 5.98 1.11 -0.38
CA SER A 138 6.48 -0.14 -0.94
C SER A 138 7.04 0.12 -2.32
N LEU A 139 8.35 -0.09 -2.47
CA LEU A 139 9.14 0.39 -3.59
C LEU A 139 9.84 -0.76 -4.31
N TYR A 140 9.76 -0.77 -5.65
CA TYR A 140 10.33 -1.84 -6.45
C TYR A 140 11.16 -1.27 -7.60
N PHE A 141 12.38 -1.76 -7.77
CA PHE A 141 13.32 -1.24 -8.75
C PHE A 141 13.99 -2.38 -9.54
N GLY A 142 14.57 -2.06 -10.69
CA GLY A 142 15.48 -2.94 -11.42
C GLY A 142 16.68 -3.34 -10.56
N GLU A 143 17.53 -4.24 -11.09
CA GLU A 143 18.70 -4.73 -10.34
C GLU A 143 19.55 -3.59 -9.77
N PHE A 144 19.91 -3.71 -8.49
CA PHE A 144 20.62 -2.68 -7.74
C PHE A 144 22.05 -2.39 -8.26
N ASP A 145 22.64 -3.25 -9.06
CA ASP A 145 23.94 -3.02 -9.70
C ASP A 145 23.87 -2.08 -10.91
N ARG A 146 22.64 -1.72 -11.37
CA ARG A 146 22.40 -0.79 -12.48
C ARG A 146 22.39 0.66 -11.99
N GLU A 147 23.15 1.50 -12.67
CA GLU A 147 23.21 2.94 -12.34
C GLU A 147 21.85 3.64 -12.46
N HIS A 148 21.02 3.22 -13.44
CA HIS A 148 19.67 3.78 -13.61
C HIS A 148 18.73 3.39 -12.48
N SER A 149 18.77 2.12 -12.01
CA SER A 149 17.97 1.68 -10.86
C SER A 149 18.35 2.43 -9.57
N LYS A 150 19.63 2.71 -9.37
CA LYS A 150 20.12 3.54 -8.26
C LYS A 150 19.61 4.98 -8.36
N TYR A 151 19.68 5.58 -9.55
CA TYR A 151 19.15 6.93 -9.80
C TYR A 151 17.65 7.02 -9.48
N LEU A 152 16.87 6.02 -9.91
CA LEU A 152 15.44 5.96 -9.60
C LEU A 152 15.20 5.80 -8.09
N LEU A 153 15.91 4.88 -7.43
CA LEU A 153 15.81 4.68 -5.98
C LEU A 153 16.15 5.97 -5.20
N GLU A 154 17.27 6.62 -5.52
CA GLU A 154 17.67 7.86 -4.86
C GLU A 154 16.63 8.97 -5.04
N GLY A 155 16.14 9.16 -6.27
CA GLY A 155 15.14 10.20 -6.58
C GLY A 155 13.78 9.93 -5.92
N VAL A 156 13.29 8.69 -5.96
CA VAL A 156 12.03 8.30 -5.31
C VAL A 156 12.11 8.49 -3.79
N VAL A 157 13.16 7.99 -3.15
CA VAL A 157 13.34 8.14 -1.69
C VAL A 157 13.50 9.63 -1.30
N GLU A 158 14.21 10.43 -2.11
CA GLU A 158 14.31 11.87 -1.88
C GLU A 158 12.94 12.57 -2.02
N GLY A 159 12.13 12.20 -3.02
CA GLY A 159 10.79 12.75 -3.21
C GLY A 159 9.85 12.43 -2.05
N ILE A 160 9.75 11.16 -1.65
CA ILE A 160 8.93 10.72 -0.51
C ILE A 160 9.39 11.42 0.79
N SER A 161 10.70 11.42 1.06
CA SER A 161 11.22 12.05 2.28
C SER A 161 10.98 13.55 2.32
N HIS A 162 11.20 14.23 1.18
CA HIS A 162 10.96 15.67 1.07
C HIS A 162 9.50 16.01 1.37
N TYR A 163 8.58 15.31 0.74
CA TYR A 163 7.15 15.58 0.89
C TYR A 163 6.64 15.21 2.28
N GLY A 164 6.81 13.96 2.71
CA GLY A 164 6.35 13.44 3.99
C GLY A 164 6.91 14.20 5.19
N ASN A 165 8.23 14.49 5.19
CA ASN A 165 8.87 15.25 6.25
C ASN A 165 8.34 16.69 6.32
N CYS A 166 8.09 17.36 5.19
CA CYS A 166 7.55 18.72 5.16
C CYS A 166 6.12 18.81 5.67
N ILE A 167 5.27 17.85 5.31
CA ILE A 167 3.87 17.84 5.80
C ILE A 167 3.76 17.37 7.25
N GLY A 168 4.79 16.70 7.77
CA GLY A 168 4.84 16.24 9.15
C GLY A 168 3.98 15.00 9.42
N VAL A 169 3.91 14.08 8.46
CA VAL A 169 3.31 12.75 8.59
C VAL A 169 4.44 11.71 8.62
N PRO A 170 4.50 10.81 9.64
CA PRO A 170 5.60 9.87 9.75
C PRO A 170 5.48 8.75 8.69
N THR A 171 6.57 8.47 7.96
CA THR A 171 6.69 7.26 7.14
C THR A 171 7.26 6.14 8.02
N ALA A 172 6.39 5.26 8.51
CA ALA A 172 6.71 4.34 9.59
C ALA A 172 6.89 2.88 9.16
N ALA A 173 6.37 2.48 7.99
CA ALA A 173 6.43 1.13 7.45
C ALA A 173 6.72 1.16 5.94
N GLY A 174 6.90 -0.01 5.34
CA GLY A 174 7.10 -0.20 3.91
C GLY A 174 8.12 -1.26 3.56
N SER A 175 8.36 -1.46 2.26
CA SER A 175 9.31 -2.43 1.73
C SER A 175 10.14 -1.87 0.58
N VAL A 176 11.29 -2.48 0.28
CA VAL A 176 12.10 -2.14 -0.89
C VAL A 176 12.67 -3.41 -1.50
N ASP A 177 12.31 -3.69 -2.76
CA ASP A 177 12.71 -4.89 -3.47
C ASP A 177 13.32 -4.58 -4.83
N PHE A 178 14.16 -5.49 -5.30
CA PHE A 178 14.88 -5.39 -6.56
C PHE A 178 14.66 -6.65 -7.39
N HIS A 179 14.20 -6.46 -8.63
CA HIS A 179 14.03 -7.56 -9.57
C HIS A 179 14.38 -7.10 -10.99
N PRO A 180 15.05 -7.92 -11.83
CA PRO A 180 15.49 -7.50 -13.16
C PRO A 180 14.36 -7.00 -14.06
N ASP A 181 13.16 -7.51 -13.91
CA ASP A 181 12.01 -7.12 -14.74
C ASP A 181 11.41 -5.74 -14.38
N TYR A 182 11.86 -5.10 -13.31
CA TYR A 182 11.54 -3.68 -13.06
C TYR A 182 12.51 -2.70 -13.71
N GLU A 183 13.45 -3.18 -14.52
CA GLU A 183 14.37 -2.31 -15.26
C GLU A 183 13.59 -1.37 -16.18
N GLY A 184 13.69 -0.06 -15.94
CA GLY A 184 12.93 0.95 -16.70
C GLY A 184 11.45 1.07 -16.35
N ASN A 185 10.98 0.40 -15.30
CA ASN A 185 9.62 0.57 -14.77
C ASN A 185 9.57 0.34 -13.26
N PRO A 186 9.95 1.35 -12.45
CA PRO A 186 9.88 1.24 -10.99
C PRO A 186 8.43 1.23 -10.54
N LEU A 187 8.14 0.56 -9.42
CA LEU A 187 6.86 0.70 -8.75
C LEU A 187 7.04 1.54 -7.47
N VAL A 188 6.14 2.48 -7.31
CA VAL A 188 6.05 3.35 -6.13
C VAL A 188 4.63 3.28 -5.62
N ASN A 189 4.43 2.53 -4.54
CA ASN A 189 3.14 2.33 -3.91
C ASN A 189 3.18 2.96 -2.52
N VAL A 190 2.30 3.91 -2.25
CA VAL A 190 2.26 4.65 -0.98
C VAL A 190 0.90 4.47 -0.34
N ALA A 191 0.89 3.98 0.91
CA ALA A 191 -0.30 3.90 1.73
C ALA A 191 -0.31 5.03 2.76
N CYS A 192 -1.52 5.54 3.06
CA CYS A 192 -1.75 6.50 4.13
C CYS A 192 -2.79 5.95 5.10
N ILE A 193 -2.47 6.08 6.38
CA ILE A 193 -3.37 5.77 7.48
C ILE A 193 -3.77 7.07 8.16
N GLY A 194 -5.07 7.31 8.26
CA GLY A 194 -5.64 8.47 8.93
C GLY A 194 -6.43 8.10 10.18
N LEU A 195 -6.74 9.10 10.98
CA LEU A 195 -7.52 8.98 12.20
C LEU A 195 -8.73 9.89 12.14
N THR A 196 -9.90 9.33 12.39
CA THR A 196 -11.18 10.05 12.46
C THR A 196 -12.10 9.41 13.51
N ASP A 197 -13.31 9.91 13.64
CA ASP A 197 -14.36 9.35 14.47
C ASP A 197 -15.74 9.52 13.80
N GLU A 198 -16.79 8.98 14.42
CA GLU A 198 -18.16 8.99 13.89
C GLU A 198 -18.69 10.42 13.62
N GLU A 199 -18.27 11.42 14.39
CA GLU A 199 -18.78 12.80 14.28
C GLU A 199 -18.04 13.60 13.19
N ARG A 200 -16.81 13.17 12.86
CA ARG A 200 -15.92 13.83 11.91
C ARG A 200 -15.98 13.23 10.51
N LEU A 201 -16.53 12.02 10.37
CA LEU A 201 -16.53 11.28 9.10
C LEU A 201 -17.22 12.07 8.00
N VAL A 202 -16.52 12.26 6.90
CA VAL A 202 -17.00 12.85 5.64
C VAL A 202 -16.85 11.79 4.56
N THR A 203 -17.68 11.82 3.54
CA THR A 203 -17.62 10.90 2.39
C THR A 203 -17.54 11.67 1.07
N ALA A 204 -17.06 11.00 0.02
CA ALA A 204 -17.00 11.58 -1.33
C ALA A 204 -18.34 11.44 -2.08
N GLU A 205 -19.46 11.68 -1.40
CA GLU A 205 -20.83 11.56 -1.91
C GLU A 205 -21.60 12.85 -1.70
N ALA A 206 -21.99 13.54 -2.78
CA ALA A 206 -22.74 14.79 -2.69
C ALA A 206 -24.13 14.59 -2.03
N GLN A 207 -24.51 15.50 -1.13
CA GLN A 207 -25.66 15.34 -0.23
C GLN A 207 -26.92 16.05 -0.73
N GLU A 208 -26.85 17.35 -1.03
CA GLU A 208 -28.06 18.12 -1.30
C GLU A 208 -27.95 19.09 -2.48
N PRO A 209 -28.98 19.16 -3.36
CA PRO A 209 -29.06 20.21 -4.38
C PRO A 209 -29.15 21.59 -3.77
N GLY A 210 -28.34 22.53 -4.29
CA GLY A 210 -28.26 23.92 -3.81
C GLY A 210 -26.99 24.20 -2.99
N ASN A 211 -26.35 23.16 -2.44
CA ASN A 211 -25.04 23.28 -1.82
C ASN A 211 -24.00 23.74 -2.86
N LYS A 212 -22.97 24.43 -2.38
CA LYS A 212 -21.95 25.02 -3.24
C LYS A 212 -20.76 24.08 -3.37
N LEU A 213 -20.23 23.99 -4.57
CA LEU A 213 -18.96 23.35 -4.82
C LEU A 213 -17.85 24.41 -4.69
N VAL A 214 -16.96 24.18 -3.71
CA VAL A 214 -15.92 25.12 -3.31
C VAL A 214 -14.55 24.46 -3.50
N LEU A 215 -13.75 25.05 -4.39
CA LEU A 215 -12.37 24.61 -4.61
C LEU A 215 -11.46 25.37 -3.64
N VAL A 216 -10.72 24.62 -2.81
CA VAL A 216 -9.74 25.17 -1.86
C VAL A 216 -8.36 24.57 -2.15
N GLY A 217 -7.31 25.39 -2.04
CA GLY A 217 -5.94 24.93 -2.21
C GLY A 217 -5.16 25.77 -3.22
N ASN A 218 -4.20 25.14 -3.90
CA ASN A 218 -3.36 25.79 -4.91
C ASN A 218 -4.13 26.25 -6.14
N ALA A 219 -3.60 27.24 -6.85
CA ALA A 219 -4.18 27.72 -8.09
C ALA A 219 -3.91 26.73 -9.24
N THR A 220 -4.93 26.46 -10.05
CA THR A 220 -4.87 25.56 -11.19
C THR A 220 -3.85 26.03 -12.25
N GLY A 221 -2.93 25.17 -12.60
CA GLY A 221 -1.90 25.35 -13.65
C GLY A 221 -2.11 24.39 -14.83
N ARG A 222 -1.04 24.13 -15.61
CA ARG A 222 -1.01 23.20 -16.74
C ARG A 222 -0.20 21.94 -16.47
N ASP A 223 0.04 21.61 -15.24
CA ASP A 223 0.74 20.42 -14.79
C ASP A 223 -0.19 19.20 -14.77
N GLY A 224 0.35 18.01 -15.03
CA GLY A 224 -0.37 16.75 -15.03
C GLY A 224 -1.43 16.61 -16.12
N LEU A 225 -1.35 17.38 -17.20
CA LEU A 225 -2.32 17.29 -18.30
C LEU A 225 -2.23 15.93 -19.02
N GLY A 226 -3.27 15.11 -18.86
CA GLY A 226 -3.35 13.78 -19.47
C GLY A 226 -2.60 12.69 -18.67
N GLY A 227 -2.32 12.93 -17.40
CA GLY A 227 -1.66 11.97 -16.51
C GLY A 227 -2.35 10.61 -16.46
N ALA A 228 -3.67 10.57 -16.31
CA ALA A 228 -4.45 9.33 -16.31
C ALA A 228 -4.35 8.55 -17.64
N SER A 229 -4.32 9.23 -18.78
CA SER A 229 -4.12 8.58 -20.09
C SER A 229 -2.69 8.04 -20.22
N PHE A 230 -1.69 8.80 -19.78
CA PHE A 230 -0.28 8.38 -19.76
C PHE A 230 -0.07 7.13 -18.87
N ALA A 231 -0.69 7.09 -17.72
CA ALA A 231 -0.62 5.92 -16.81
C ALA A 231 -1.33 4.65 -17.34
N SER A 232 -1.99 4.75 -18.51
CA SER A 232 -2.71 3.64 -19.18
C SER A 232 -2.00 3.14 -20.46
N GLU A 233 -0.76 3.51 -20.68
CA GLU A 233 0.05 3.13 -21.84
C GLU A 233 1.40 2.53 -21.40
N ASP A 234 1.97 1.63 -22.25
CA ASP A 234 3.31 1.07 -21.99
C ASP A 234 4.38 2.18 -22.05
N LEU A 235 5.38 2.12 -21.17
CA LEU A 235 6.47 3.09 -21.08
C LEU A 235 7.39 3.03 -22.32
N ALA A 236 7.53 4.15 -23.05
CA ALA A 236 8.42 4.29 -24.18
C ALA A 236 9.87 4.59 -23.72
N GLU A 237 10.86 4.28 -24.59
CA GLU A 237 12.30 4.56 -24.31
C GLU A 237 12.61 6.05 -24.08
N ASP A 238 11.79 6.96 -24.60
CA ASP A 238 11.96 8.40 -24.55
C ASP A 238 10.95 9.10 -23.61
N ALA A 239 10.18 8.33 -22.82
CA ALA A 239 9.18 8.82 -21.86
C ALA A 239 9.72 9.89 -20.91
N GLU A 240 10.95 9.74 -20.38
CA GLU A 240 11.61 10.76 -19.54
C GLU A 240 11.65 12.16 -20.18
N THR A 241 11.59 12.25 -21.51
CA THR A 241 11.71 13.51 -22.23
C THR A 241 10.38 13.99 -22.82
N GLU A 242 9.59 13.07 -23.38
CA GLU A 242 8.35 13.39 -24.08
C GLU A 242 7.16 13.53 -23.14
N ASP A 243 7.10 12.71 -22.08
CA ASP A 243 5.96 12.63 -21.16
C ASP A 243 6.13 13.49 -19.89
N ARG A 244 7.24 14.18 -19.72
CA ARG A 244 7.46 15.09 -18.58
C ARG A 244 6.32 16.10 -18.32
N PRO A 245 5.58 16.64 -19.33
CA PRO A 245 4.42 17.49 -19.09
C PRO A 245 3.22 16.80 -18.42
N ALA A 246 3.15 15.46 -18.46
CA ALA A 246 2.13 14.67 -17.79
C ALA A 246 2.45 14.43 -16.30
N VAL A 247 3.70 14.69 -15.85
CA VAL A 247 4.09 14.57 -14.46
C VAL A 247 3.56 15.77 -13.67
N GLN A 248 3.03 15.46 -12.51
CA GLN A 248 2.57 16.45 -11.53
C GLN A 248 3.77 17.04 -10.78
N VAL A 249 3.59 18.21 -10.16
CA VAL A 249 4.61 18.89 -9.34
C VAL A 249 4.03 19.16 -7.97
N GLY A 250 4.67 18.65 -6.92
CA GLY A 250 4.21 18.78 -5.54
C GLY A 250 4.67 20.05 -4.84
N ASP A 251 3.82 20.61 -3.99
CA ASP A 251 4.12 21.71 -3.06
C ASP A 251 3.77 21.28 -1.62
N PRO A 252 4.69 20.57 -0.93
CA PRO A 252 4.41 20.06 0.40
C PRO A 252 4.13 21.14 1.45
N TYR A 253 4.54 22.40 1.20
CA TYR A 253 4.16 23.51 2.07
C TYR A 253 2.67 23.84 1.93
N ALA A 254 2.16 23.92 0.72
CA ALA A 254 0.73 24.12 0.48
C ALA A 254 -0.09 22.94 1.01
N GLU A 255 0.37 21.70 0.84
CA GLU A 255 -0.27 20.50 1.40
C GLU A 255 -0.35 20.57 2.93
N LYS A 256 0.73 20.98 3.60
CA LYS A 256 0.71 21.17 5.06
C LYS A 256 -0.34 22.19 5.49
N LEU A 257 -0.46 23.30 4.78
CA LEU A 257 -1.49 24.30 5.06
C LEU A 257 -2.91 23.76 4.78
N LEU A 258 -3.05 22.93 3.76
CA LEU A 258 -4.33 22.28 3.42
C LEU A 258 -4.76 21.28 4.49
N ILE A 259 -3.84 20.47 5.02
CA ILE A 259 -4.09 19.56 6.15
C ILE A 259 -4.63 20.34 7.36
N GLU A 260 -3.94 21.43 7.75
CA GLU A 260 -4.35 22.24 8.90
C GLU A 260 -5.67 22.98 8.66
N ALA A 261 -5.95 23.41 7.43
CA ALA A 261 -7.22 24.04 7.08
C ALA A 261 -8.37 23.02 7.11
N ASN A 262 -8.14 21.81 6.56
CA ASN A 262 -9.13 20.72 6.56
C ASN A 262 -9.52 20.32 7.98
N GLU A 263 -8.57 20.23 8.92
CA GLU A 263 -8.86 19.99 10.33
C GLU A 263 -9.87 20.99 10.90
N VAL A 264 -9.68 22.28 10.64
CA VAL A 264 -10.61 23.31 11.12
C VAL A 264 -11.97 23.22 10.43
N LEU A 265 -12.01 22.89 9.13
CA LEU A 265 -13.25 22.71 8.37
C LEU A 265 -14.09 21.55 8.94
N VAL A 266 -13.42 20.42 9.24
CA VAL A 266 -14.06 19.23 9.82
C VAL A 266 -14.49 19.48 11.27
N GLU A 267 -13.62 20.07 12.12
CA GLU A 267 -13.96 20.40 13.52
C GLU A 267 -15.16 21.35 13.62
N GLU A 268 -15.28 22.32 12.71
CA GLU A 268 -16.42 23.25 12.67
C GLU A 268 -17.63 22.69 11.92
N GLN A 269 -17.57 21.45 11.37
CA GLN A 269 -18.63 20.78 10.60
C GLN A 269 -19.16 21.66 9.46
N LEU A 270 -18.24 22.17 8.61
CA LEU A 270 -18.54 23.12 7.54
C LEU A 270 -18.66 22.47 6.16
N ILE A 271 -18.31 21.19 6.04
CA ILE A 271 -18.27 20.44 4.78
C ILE A 271 -19.24 19.26 4.86
N GLU A 272 -20.04 19.07 3.81
CA GLU A 272 -21.01 17.99 3.68
C GLU A 272 -20.43 16.77 2.97
N SER A 273 -19.57 17.00 1.97
CA SER A 273 -18.80 16.01 1.25
C SER A 273 -17.51 16.63 0.70
N ALA A 274 -16.52 15.77 0.44
CA ALA A 274 -15.22 16.19 -0.03
C ALA A 274 -14.63 15.21 -1.04
N ARG A 275 -13.81 15.71 -1.97
CA ARG A 275 -12.99 14.90 -2.86
C ARG A 275 -11.70 15.63 -3.20
N ASP A 276 -10.61 14.88 -3.31
CA ASP A 276 -9.36 15.42 -3.82
C ASP A 276 -9.42 15.66 -5.34
N LEU A 277 -8.46 16.35 -5.90
CA LEU A 277 -8.29 16.53 -7.34
C LEU A 277 -7.08 15.70 -7.82
N GLY A 278 -7.24 14.40 -7.87
CA GLY A 278 -6.28 13.45 -8.43
C GLY A 278 -6.43 13.29 -9.94
N ALA A 279 -6.54 12.05 -10.41
CA ALA A 279 -6.70 11.69 -11.82
C ALA A 279 -7.89 12.39 -12.48
N ALA A 280 -7.73 12.84 -13.73
CA ALA A 280 -8.68 13.66 -14.49
C ALA A 280 -9.07 15.01 -13.83
N GLY A 281 -8.34 15.45 -12.80
CA GLY A 281 -8.40 16.78 -12.21
C GLY A 281 -9.78 17.20 -11.71
N LEU A 282 -10.16 18.47 -11.93
CA LEU A 282 -11.46 19.00 -11.52
C LEU A 282 -12.65 18.26 -12.15
N GLY A 283 -12.48 17.83 -13.40
CA GLY A 283 -13.53 17.12 -14.13
C GLY A 283 -13.86 15.78 -13.49
N GLY A 284 -12.85 15.01 -13.09
CA GLY A 284 -12.99 13.77 -12.33
C GLY A 284 -13.62 14.03 -10.97
N ALA A 285 -12.95 14.79 -10.11
CA ALA A 285 -13.36 15.05 -8.74
C ALA A 285 -14.83 15.53 -8.64
N SER A 286 -15.22 16.54 -9.41
CA SER A 286 -16.55 17.13 -9.31
C SER A 286 -17.66 16.28 -9.93
N SER A 287 -17.37 15.50 -10.99
CA SER A 287 -18.37 14.63 -11.60
C SER A 287 -18.62 13.37 -10.76
N GLU A 288 -17.58 12.77 -10.22
CA GLU A 288 -17.68 11.57 -9.39
C GLU A 288 -18.36 11.86 -8.04
N LEU A 289 -18.03 13.01 -7.40
CA LEU A 289 -18.70 13.45 -6.17
C LEU A 289 -20.22 13.48 -6.33
N VAL A 290 -20.74 14.08 -7.42
CA VAL A 290 -22.18 14.18 -7.64
C VAL A 290 -22.79 12.90 -8.20
N ALA A 291 -22.04 12.11 -8.97
CA ALA A 291 -22.50 10.82 -9.50
C ALA A 291 -22.82 9.84 -8.37
N LYS A 292 -21.95 9.75 -7.36
CA LYS A 292 -22.16 8.90 -6.16
C LYS A 292 -23.42 9.31 -5.39
N GLY A 293 -23.68 10.61 -5.22
CA GLY A 293 -24.90 11.12 -4.60
C GLY A 293 -26.18 10.96 -5.46
N GLY A 294 -26.05 10.43 -6.69
CA GLY A 294 -27.17 10.36 -7.63
C GLY A 294 -27.67 11.73 -8.05
N LEU A 295 -26.79 12.74 -8.02
CA LEU A 295 -27.04 14.15 -8.27
C LEU A 295 -26.29 14.62 -9.52
N GLY A 296 -26.40 15.91 -9.83
CA GLY A 296 -25.65 16.58 -10.88
C GLY A 296 -24.95 17.82 -10.34
N ALA A 297 -24.28 18.55 -11.22
CA ALA A 297 -23.64 19.82 -10.88
C ALA A 297 -23.78 20.85 -12.01
N HIS A 298 -23.69 22.11 -11.62
CA HIS A 298 -23.44 23.20 -12.54
C HIS A 298 -22.15 23.91 -12.15
N ILE A 299 -21.12 23.81 -13.00
CA ILE A 299 -19.77 24.36 -12.78
C ILE A 299 -19.54 25.54 -13.72
N GLU A 300 -19.04 26.65 -13.19
CA GLU A 300 -18.61 27.84 -13.94
C GLU A 300 -17.06 27.88 -13.95
N LEU A 301 -16.43 27.36 -14.99
CA LEU A 301 -14.98 27.15 -15.06
C LEU A 301 -14.15 28.42 -14.95
N GLU A 302 -14.67 29.56 -15.41
CA GLU A 302 -14.04 30.88 -15.26
C GLU A 302 -13.89 31.34 -13.81
N ARG A 303 -14.58 30.68 -12.85
CA ARG A 303 -14.45 30.97 -11.42
C ARG A 303 -13.33 30.23 -10.73
N VAL A 304 -12.79 29.20 -11.36
CA VAL A 304 -11.63 28.45 -10.86
C VAL A 304 -10.42 29.39 -10.76
N HIS A 305 -9.79 29.45 -9.60
CA HIS A 305 -8.58 30.27 -9.46
C HIS A 305 -7.40 29.62 -10.18
N GLN A 306 -6.75 30.39 -11.05
CA GLN A 306 -5.73 29.95 -11.98
C GLN A 306 -4.42 30.67 -11.72
N ARG A 307 -3.29 29.96 -11.81
CA ARG A 307 -1.95 30.56 -11.73
C ARG A 307 -1.40 30.98 -13.09
N GLU A 308 -2.00 30.50 -14.19
CA GLU A 308 -1.58 30.82 -15.54
C GLU A 308 -2.69 31.54 -16.31
N PRO A 309 -2.34 32.51 -17.15
CA PRO A 309 -3.32 33.23 -17.94
C PRO A 309 -3.79 32.42 -19.15
N ASN A 310 -5.01 32.70 -19.62
CA ASN A 310 -5.58 32.15 -20.84
C ASN A 310 -5.67 30.62 -20.87
N MET A 311 -6.01 29.99 -19.75
CA MET A 311 -6.34 28.59 -19.75
C MET A 311 -7.67 28.35 -20.47
N SER A 312 -7.72 27.29 -21.27
CA SER A 312 -8.94 26.81 -21.91
C SER A 312 -9.80 25.99 -20.93
N ALA A 313 -11.08 25.76 -21.29
CA ALA A 313 -11.96 24.92 -20.53
C ALA A 313 -11.38 23.51 -20.29
N LEU A 314 -10.75 22.93 -21.31
CA LEU A 314 -10.13 21.62 -21.24
C LEU A 314 -8.96 21.60 -20.25
N GLU A 315 -8.05 22.58 -20.30
CA GLU A 315 -6.93 22.68 -19.37
C GLU A 315 -7.40 22.87 -17.92
N ILE A 316 -8.48 23.61 -17.68
CA ILE A 316 -9.04 23.82 -16.33
C ILE A 316 -9.66 22.52 -15.78
N LEU A 317 -10.35 21.76 -16.63
CA LEU A 317 -11.00 20.51 -16.25
C LEU A 317 -10.01 19.38 -15.96
N LEU A 318 -8.97 19.24 -16.79
CA LEU A 318 -8.09 18.08 -16.81
C LEU A 318 -6.70 18.31 -16.18
N ALA A 319 -6.37 19.54 -15.75
CA ALA A 319 -5.13 19.76 -15.03
C ALA A 319 -5.15 19.05 -13.69
N GLU A 320 -4.11 18.26 -13.41
CA GLU A 320 -3.91 17.54 -12.15
C GLU A 320 -2.98 18.31 -11.21
N SER A 321 -3.10 19.65 -11.19
CA SER A 321 -2.37 20.50 -10.25
C SER A 321 -2.67 20.04 -8.82
N GLN A 322 -1.63 19.80 -8.08
CA GLN A 322 -1.69 19.20 -6.74
C GLN A 322 -2.18 20.17 -5.66
N GLU A 323 -2.39 19.69 -4.46
CA GLU A 323 -2.78 20.43 -3.26
C GLU A 323 -4.10 21.19 -3.44
N ARG A 324 -5.12 20.50 -3.96
CA ARG A 324 -6.47 21.02 -4.17
C ARG A 324 -7.54 20.05 -3.68
N MET A 325 -8.57 20.59 -3.03
CA MET A 325 -9.76 19.83 -2.60
C MET A 325 -11.03 20.48 -3.13
N CYS A 326 -11.98 19.65 -3.55
CA CYS A 326 -13.35 20.08 -3.89
C CYS A 326 -14.28 19.71 -2.74
N TYR A 327 -14.85 20.72 -2.10
CA TYR A 327 -15.78 20.56 -0.99
C TYR A 327 -17.22 20.89 -1.40
N GLU A 328 -18.18 20.10 -0.97
CA GLU A 328 -19.58 20.48 -0.91
C GLU A 328 -19.83 21.23 0.40
N VAL A 329 -20.41 22.41 0.30
CA VAL A 329 -20.61 23.35 1.42
C VAL A 329 -22.00 23.94 1.37
N GLU A 330 -22.71 23.95 2.51
CA GLU A 330 -23.96 24.68 2.61
C GLU A 330 -23.76 26.17 2.29
N PRO A 331 -24.73 26.84 1.60
CA PRO A 331 -24.57 28.26 1.21
C PRO A 331 -24.24 29.22 2.36
N GLU A 332 -24.73 28.95 3.54
CA GLU A 332 -24.50 29.75 4.76
C GLU A 332 -23.08 29.59 5.32
N ASN A 333 -22.39 28.49 5.05
CA ASN A 333 -21.05 28.18 5.54
C ASN A 333 -19.93 28.71 4.63
N VAL A 334 -20.23 29.08 3.38
CA VAL A 334 -19.24 29.49 2.36
C VAL A 334 -18.32 30.62 2.82
N ASP A 335 -18.88 31.66 3.48
CA ASP A 335 -18.05 32.77 3.95
C ASP A 335 -17.07 32.33 5.05
N ARG A 336 -17.48 31.39 5.91
CA ARG A 336 -16.60 30.83 6.95
C ARG A 336 -15.48 29.96 6.34
N VAL A 337 -15.80 29.11 5.35
CA VAL A 337 -14.80 28.34 4.58
C VAL A 337 -13.76 29.29 3.95
N ARG A 338 -14.20 30.40 3.36
CA ARG A 338 -13.29 31.40 2.79
C ARG A 338 -12.38 32.05 3.83
N GLU A 339 -12.90 32.38 5.01
CA GLU A 339 -12.11 32.95 6.12
C GLU A 339 -11.02 31.96 6.59
N ILE A 340 -11.34 30.66 6.64
CA ILE A 340 -10.39 29.62 7.02
C ILE A 340 -9.31 29.49 5.94
N ALA A 341 -9.69 29.39 4.66
CA ALA A 341 -8.73 29.32 3.56
C ALA A 341 -7.77 30.55 3.55
N GLU A 342 -8.31 31.77 3.72
CA GLU A 342 -7.49 33.00 3.83
C GLU A 342 -6.53 32.95 5.03
N ARG A 343 -6.94 32.40 6.18
CA ARG A 343 -6.09 32.23 7.37
C ARG A 343 -4.88 31.36 7.07
N PHE A 344 -5.06 30.32 6.26
CA PHE A 344 -4.01 29.37 5.88
C PHE A 344 -3.36 29.71 4.52
N GLU A 345 -3.57 30.93 3.99
CA GLU A 345 -2.96 31.42 2.74
C GLU A 345 -3.32 30.57 1.51
N LEU A 346 -4.46 29.86 1.54
CA LEU A 346 -4.96 29.00 0.46
C LEU A 346 -5.92 29.77 -0.46
N GLY A 347 -5.93 29.42 -1.75
CA GLY A 347 -6.97 29.83 -2.68
C GLY A 347 -8.32 29.27 -2.28
N CYS A 348 -9.41 30.02 -2.54
CA CYS A 348 -10.78 29.57 -2.29
C CYS A 348 -11.72 30.15 -3.34
N SER A 349 -12.37 29.28 -4.11
CA SER A 349 -13.31 29.68 -5.16
C SER A 349 -14.60 28.89 -5.10
N VAL A 350 -15.74 29.57 -5.08
CA VAL A 350 -17.05 28.95 -5.32
C VAL A 350 -17.16 28.72 -6.83
N ILE A 351 -16.98 27.50 -7.26
CA ILE A 351 -16.90 27.11 -8.66
C ILE A 351 -18.25 26.71 -9.28
N GLY A 352 -19.24 26.38 -8.42
CA GLY A 352 -20.53 25.91 -8.88
C GLY A 352 -21.46 25.53 -7.76
N GLU A 353 -22.47 24.73 -8.09
CA GLU A 353 -23.46 24.21 -7.17
C GLU A 353 -23.89 22.80 -7.54
N VAL A 354 -24.27 22.01 -6.51
CA VAL A 354 -24.91 20.71 -6.68
C VAL A 354 -26.33 20.91 -7.22
N THR A 355 -26.73 20.11 -8.20
CA THR A 355 -28.07 20.14 -8.83
C THR A 355 -28.73 18.76 -8.75
N GLY A 356 -30.02 18.71 -9.05
CA GLY A 356 -30.73 17.43 -9.16
C GLY A 356 -30.76 16.85 -10.57
N GLU A 357 -29.99 17.38 -11.48
CA GLU A 357 -30.03 17.07 -12.92
C GLU A 357 -28.64 16.64 -13.42
N SER A 358 -28.33 16.87 -14.71
CA SER A 358 -27.08 16.49 -15.35
C SER A 358 -25.85 17.27 -14.80
N TYR A 359 -24.66 16.73 -15.07
CA TYR A 359 -23.39 17.42 -14.86
C TYR A 359 -23.13 18.38 -16.01
N THR A 360 -23.11 19.67 -15.70
CA THR A 360 -22.93 20.73 -16.69
C THR A 360 -21.76 21.65 -16.33
N CYS A 361 -20.90 21.95 -17.33
CA CYS A 361 -19.85 22.95 -17.19
C CYS A 361 -20.05 24.08 -18.22
N THR A 362 -19.89 25.32 -17.76
CA THR A 362 -19.88 26.50 -18.61
C THR A 362 -18.49 27.17 -18.60
N PHE A 363 -18.11 27.74 -19.73
CA PHE A 363 -16.91 28.55 -19.89
C PHE A 363 -17.19 29.76 -20.74
N GLU A 364 -16.92 30.97 -20.23
CA GLU A 364 -17.23 32.27 -20.88
C GLU A 364 -18.69 32.36 -21.33
N GLY A 365 -19.61 31.73 -20.61
CA GLY A 365 -21.05 31.74 -20.87
C GLY A 365 -21.52 30.72 -21.93
N GLU A 366 -20.65 29.88 -22.46
CA GLU A 366 -21.00 28.77 -23.35
C GLU A 366 -20.95 27.45 -22.58
N THR A 367 -21.91 26.54 -22.81
CA THR A 367 -21.92 25.18 -22.25
C THR A 367 -20.85 24.35 -22.99
N VAL A 368 -19.87 23.85 -22.23
CA VAL A 368 -18.77 23.03 -22.75
C VAL A 368 -18.91 21.55 -22.38
N VAL A 369 -19.64 21.24 -21.30
CA VAL A 369 -20.01 19.88 -20.87
C VAL A 369 -21.49 19.88 -20.50
N ASP A 370 -22.23 18.87 -20.98
CA ASP A 370 -23.63 18.59 -20.61
C ASP A 370 -23.89 17.08 -20.78
N VAL A 371 -23.68 16.34 -19.68
CA VAL A 371 -23.70 14.87 -19.66
C VAL A 371 -24.36 14.37 -18.37
N ASP A 372 -24.82 13.13 -18.39
CA ASP A 372 -25.21 12.43 -17.17
C ASP A 372 -23.96 12.10 -16.35
N ALA A 373 -23.94 12.48 -15.08
CA ALA A 373 -22.76 12.30 -14.21
C ALA A 373 -22.40 10.82 -14.01
N TYR A 374 -23.41 9.98 -13.82
CA TYR A 374 -23.22 8.54 -13.63
C TYR A 374 -22.66 7.89 -14.90
N PHE A 375 -23.22 8.25 -16.08
CA PHE A 375 -22.69 7.74 -17.35
C PHE A 375 -21.23 8.19 -17.60
N LEU A 376 -20.89 9.40 -17.21
CA LEU A 376 -19.52 9.89 -17.34
C LEU A 376 -18.53 9.10 -16.49
N GLY A 377 -18.83 8.84 -15.21
CA GLY A 377 -17.96 8.10 -14.30
C GLY A 377 -18.02 6.58 -14.48
N GLU A 378 -19.22 6.01 -14.57
CA GLU A 378 -19.47 4.56 -14.50
C GLU A 378 -19.83 3.90 -15.84
N GLY A 379 -19.94 4.69 -16.91
CA GLY A 379 -20.39 4.19 -18.22
C GLY A 379 -19.33 3.47 -19.05
N ALA A 380 -18.08 3.39 -18.58
CA ALA A 380 -17.00 2.75 -19.31
C ALA A 380 -17.27 1.25 -19.56
N PRO A 381 -17.11 0.76 -20.81
CA PRO A 381 -17.28 -0.65 -21.10
C PRO A 381 -16.11 -1.47 -20.51
N MET A 382 -16.44 -2.59 -19.86
CA MET A 382 -15.44 -3.52 -19.32
C MET A 382 -14.83 -4.38 -20.43
N ASN A 383 -13.54 -4.71 -20.29
CA ASN A 383 -12.84 -5.60 -21.18
C ASN A 383 -13.07 -7.06 -20.79
N ASP A 384 -13.18 -7.94 -21.79
CA ASP A 384 -13.23 -9.40 -21.63
C ASP A 384 -11.98 -10.00 -22.28
N LEU A 385 -10.90 -10.09 -21.51
CA LEU A 385 -9.58 -10.46 -21.98
C LEU A 385 -9.29 -11.94 -21.72
N PRO A 386 -8.60 -12.65 -22.65
CA PRO A 386 -8.19 -14.02 -22.43
C PRO A 386 -7.05 -14.07 -21.41
N ALA A 387 -7.12 -15.04 -20.49
CA ALA A 387 -6.08 -15.31 -19.50
C ALA A 387 -5.52 -16.72 -19.70
N GLU A 388 -4.21 -16.87 -19.78
CA GLU A 388 -3.50 -18.14 -19.78
C GLU A 388 -2.95 -18.43 -18.39
N GLU A 389 -3.28 -19.58 -17.82
CA GLU A 389 -2.76 -19.95 -16.49
C GLU A 389 -1.24 -20.18 -16.55
N PRO A 390 -0.50 -19.64 -15.57
CA PRO A 390 0.94 -19.91 -15.45
C PRO A 390 1.25 -21.40 -15.32
N THR A 391 2.39 -21.81 -15.83
CA THR A 391 2.85 -23.20 -15.74
C THR A 391 3.85 -23.36 -14.61
N GLU A 392 3.76 -24.46 -13.85
CA GLU A 392 4.74 -24.79 -12.82
C GLU A 392 6.15 -25.00 -13.41
N PRO A 393 7.21 -24.50 -12.75
CA PRO A 393 8.57 -24.68 -13.20
C PRO A 393 9.06 -26.13 -12.97
N ASP A 394 10.02 -26.57 -13.79
CA ASP A 394 10.80 -27.78 -13.52
C ASP A 394 11.78 -27.50 -12.36
N THR A 395 12.08 -28.51 -11.53
CA THR A 395 13.07 -28.38 -10.45
C THR A 395 14.50 -28.46 -11.01
N ASP A 396 15.29 -27.40 -10.83
CA ASP A 396 16.73 -27.32 -11.13
C ASP A 396 17.45 -26.59 -9.98
N LEU A 397 18.05 -27.36 -9.07
CA LEU A 397 18.66 -26.82 -7.86
C LEU A 397 20.16 -26.57 -8.04
N PRO A 398 20.67 -25.38 -7.71
CA PRO A 398 22.09 -25.05 -7.81
C PRO A 398 22.91 -25.80 -6.73
N GLY A 399 24.07 -26.28 -7.11
CA GLY A 399 25.03 -26.93 -6.19
C GLY A 399 26.06 -25.94 -5.66
N VAL A 400 25.73 -25.13 -4.68
CA VAL A 400 26.58 -24.05 -4.13
C VAL A 400 27.14 -24.46 -2.76
N ASP A 401 28.35 -23.96 -2.43
CA ASP A 401 28.88 -24.09 -1.07
C ASP A 401 28.02 -23.29 -0.07
N LEU A 402 27.82 -23.84 1.09
CA LEU A 402 26.86 -23.31 2.07
C LEU A 402 27.31 -21.96 2.67
N GLU A 403 28.63 -21.76 2.87
CA GLU A 403 29.18 -20.50 3.36
C GLU A 403 29.06 -19.39 2.30
N ASP A 404 29.36 -19.73 1.03
CA ASP A 404 29.20 -18.83 -0.11
C ASP A 404 27.70 -18.45 -0.30
N ALA A 405 26.81 -19.42 -0.10
CA ALA A 405 25.36 -19.20 -0.17
C ALA A 405 24.87 -18.25 0.92
N LEU A 406 25.30 -18.44 2.16
CA LEU A 406 24.96 -17.57 3.28
C LEU A 406 25.39 -16.13 3.02
N GLU A 407 26.69 -15.92 2.65
CA GLU A 407 27.20 -14.58 2.36
C GLU A 407 26.41 -13.93 1.23
N THR A 408 26.17 -14.65 0.13
CA THR A 408 25.47 -14.11 -1.05
C THR A 408 24.02 -13.73 -0.72
N VAL A 409 23.26 -14.60 -0.03
CA VAL A 409 21.86 -14.35 0.29
C VAL A 409 21.74 -13.23 1.33
N VAL A 410 22.52 -13.22 2.41
CA VAL A 410 22.46 -12.18 3.46
C VAL A 410 22.93 -10.81 2.93
N SER A 411 23.83 -10.77 1.94
CA SER A 411 24.31 -9.53 1.32
C SER A 411 23.51 -9.10 0.10
N SER A 412 22.48 -9.87 -0.31
CA SER A 412 21.63 -9.48 -1.43
C SER A 412 20.90 -8.14 -1.14
N PRO A 413 20.70 -7.27 -2.12
CA PRO A 413 19.91 -6.06 -1.97
C PRO A 413 18.50 -6.30 -1.37
N ASN A 414 17.88 -7.45 -1.67
CA ASN A 414 16.54 -7.79 -1.16
C ASN A 414 16.53 -8.12 0.33
N THR A 415 17.59 -8.71 0.86
CA THR A 415 17.71 -9.07 2.27
C THR A 415 18.65 -8.15 3.06
N ALA A 416 19.37 -7.25 2.40
CA ALA A 416 20.21 -6.23 3.02
C ALA A 416 19.38 -5.23 3.83
N SER A 417 20.03 -4.55 4.78
CA SER A 417 19.40 -3.51 5.57
C SER A 417 18.86 -2.36 4.71
N LYS A 418 17.59 -2.04 4.88
CA LYS A 418 16.92 -0.89 4.23
C LYS A 418 17.15 0.44 4.97
N ARG A 419 18.03 0.46 5.96
CA ARG A 419 18.31 1.64 6.79
C ARG A 419 18.67 2.87 5.96
N TRP A 420 19.36 2.71 4.83
CA TRP A 420 19.68 3.84 3.95
C TRP A 420 18.40 4.55 3.47
N VAL A 421 17.32 3.83 3.24
CA VAL A 421 16.00 4.36 2.85
C VAL A 421 15.36 5.03 4.05
N TYR A 422 14.94 4.27 5.06
CA TYR A 422 14.10 4.79 6.14
C TYR A 422 14.79 5.81 7.06
N ARG A 423 16.11 5.90 7.08
CA ARG A 423 16.81 6.98 7.83
C ARG A 423 16.60 8.38 7.23
N GLN A 424 16.05 8.49 6.01
CA GLN A 424 15.75 9.76 5.34
C GLN A 424 14.34 10.25 5.67
N TYR A 425 13.50 9.36 6.18
CA TYR A 425 12.15 9.64 6.59
C TYR A 425 12.07 10.07 8.06
N ASP A 426 11.22 11.05 8.33
CA ASP A 426 10.81 11.30 9.72
C ASP A 426 9.73 10.27 10.08
N HIS A 427 10.09 9.34 10.94
CA HIS A 427 9.18 8.30 11.43
C HIS A 427 8.74 8.52 12.89
N GLU A 428 9.13 9.63 13.50
CA GLU A 428 8.78 9.97 14.88
C GLU A 428 7.88 11.21 15.01
N VAL A 429 7.67 11.98 13.96
CA VAL A 429 6.80 13.17 13.98
C VAL A 429 5.38 12.79 14.42
N GLY A 430 4.71 13.69 15.16
CA GLY A 430 3.41 13.36 15.81
C GLY A 430 3.57 12.55 17.10
N VAL A 431 4.75 11.98 17.37
CA VAL A 431 5.09 11.25 18.60
C VAL A 431 4.15 10.06 18.86
N ARG A 432 3.70 9.39 17.79
CA ARG A 432 2.82 8.21 17.87
C ARG A 432 3.56 6.90 17.63
N THR A 433 4.72 6.91 17.00
CA THR A 433 5.49 5.71 16.66
C THR A 433 6.10 5.09 17.92
N SER A 434 5.65 3.91 18.28
CA SER A 434 6.17 3.11 19.40
C SER A 434 7.22 2.08 18.91
N VAL A 435 6.94 1.42 17.78
CA VAL A 435 7.90 0.59 17.06
C VAL A 435 8.08 1.23 15.68
N GLY A 436 9.32 1.58 15.33
CA GLY A 436 9.66 2.25 14.07
C GLY A 436 10.06 1.27 12.96
N PRO A 437 10.46 1.78 11.78
CA PRO A 437 10.88 0.96 10.65
C PRO A 437 12.16 0.16 10.97
N GLY A 438 12.26 -1.03 10.37
CA GLY A 438 13.37 -1.97 10.57
C GLY A 438 13.03 -3.10 11.56
N ASP A 439 11.79 -3.19 11.98
CA ASP A 439 11.17 -4.30 12.68
C ASP A 439 10.12 -4.94 11.75
N ASP A 440 9.46 -6.06 12.13
CA ASP A 440 8.51 -6.81 11.29
C ASP A 440 7.29 -5.94 10.92
N ALA A 441 6.75 -5.21 11.89
CA ALA A 441 5.72 -4.20 11.67
C ALA A 441 5.97 -2.96 12.53
N ALA A 442 5.55 -1.79 12.05
CA ALA A 442 5.51 -0.59 12.86
C ALA A 442 4.33 -0.62 13.84
N ILE A 443 4.46 0.01 14.99
CA ILE A 443 3.35 0.24 15.93
C ILE A 443 3.11 1.73 16.11
N ILE A 444 1.92 2.18 15.75
CA ILE A 444 1.45 3.56 15.93
C ILE A 444 0.48 3.64 17.11
N ALA A 445 0.74 4.52 18.06
CA ALA A 445 -0.11 4.71 19.22
C ALA A 445 -1.38 5.51 18.86
N VAL A 446 -2.53 4.85 18.84
CA VAL A 446 -3.85 5.48 18.77
C VAL A 446 -4.31 5.75 20.19
N ARG A 447 -3.91 6.92 20.71
CA ARG A 447 -4.14 7.29 22.13
C ARG A 447 -5.61 7.51 22.44
N GLU A 448 -6.39 7.89 21.44
CA GLU A 448 -7.83 8.10 21.46
C GLU A 448 -8.58 6.82 21.82
N ALA A 449 -8.06 5.67 21.40
CA ALA A 449 -8.60 4.34 21.69
C ALA A 449 -7.76 3.54 22.71
N GLU A 450 -6.63 4.07 23.19
CA GLU A 450 -5.64 3.37 24.02
C GLU A 450 -5.10 2.08 23.38
N GLN A 451 -5.00 2.03 22.03
CA GLN A 451 -4.58 0.88 21.25
C GLN A 451 -3.32 1.16 20.43
N GLY A 452 -2.55 0.11 20.18
CA GLY A 452 -1.49 0.07 19.19
C GLY A 452 -2.05 -0.38 17.84
N LEU A 453 -1.78 0.38 16.81
CA LEU A 453 -2.07 0.03 15.41
C LEU A 453 -0.78 -0.49 14.77
N ALA A 454 -0.72 -1.78 14.48
CA ALA A 454 0.37 -2.39 13.73
C ALA A 454 0.19 -2.12 12.23
N ILE A 455 1.27 -1.84 11.52
CA ILE A 455 1.27 -1.58 10.08
C ILE A 455 2.37 -2.40 9.43
N SER A 456 1.99 -3.22 8.43
CA SER A 456 2.91 -3.94 7.55
C SER A 456 2.53 -3.65 6.09
N SER A 457 3.50 -3.45 5.21
CA SER A 457 3.24 -3.19 3.79
C SER A 457 4.36 -3.74 2.92
N GLY A 458 3.99 -4.54 1.92
CA GLY A 458 4.93 -5.11 0.98
C GLY A 458 4.33 -6.12 0.02
N ALA A 459 5.18 -6.57 -0.90
CA ALA A 459 4.99 -7.72 -1.77
C ALA A 459 6.33 -8.44 -1.98
N ALA A 460 6.29 -9.60 -2.63
CA ALA A 460 7.46 -10.44 -2.90
C ALA A 460 7.51 -10.80 -4.40
N PRO A 461 8.20 -10.02 -5.24
CA PRO A 461 8.21 -10.21 -6.69
C PRO A 461 8.80 -11.57 -7.12
N ASN A 462 9.76 -12.10 -6.40
CA ASN A 462 10.32 -13.45 -6.65
C ASN A 462 9.24 -14.54 -6.44
N TRP A 463 8.36 -14.38 -5.44
CA TRP A 463 7.30 -15.34 -5.14
C TRP A 463 6.25 -15.36 -6.24
N THR A 464 5.80 -14.18 -6.67
CA THR A 464 4.78 -14.06 -7.71
C THR A 464 5.30 -14.35 -9.11
N THR A 465 6.61 -14.17 -9.36
CA THR A 465 7.27 -14.66 -10.58
C THR A 465 7.27 -16.18 -10.63
N ALA A 466 7.58 -16.85 -9.51
CA ALA A 466 7.62 -18.31 -9.44
C ALA A 466 6.20 -18.93 -9.49
N ALA A 467 5.23 -18.35 -8.77
CA ALA A 467 3.88 -18.86 -8.66
C ALA A 467 2.91 -17.70 -8.32
N PRO A 468 2.29 -17.03 -9.29
CA PRO A 468 1.48 -15.82 -9.06
C PRO A 468 0.42 -16.00 -7.98
N ARG A 469 -0.40 -17.07 -8.04
CA ARG A 469 -1.47 -17.29 -7.07
C ARG A 469 -0.94 -17.67 -5.69
N GLU A 470 -0.05 -18.66 -5.61
CA GLU A 470 0.49 -19.11 -4.33
C GLU A 470 1.40 -18.04 -3.70
N GLY A 471 2.16 -17.29 -4.52
CA GLY A 471 2.95 -16.15 -4.08
C GLY A 471 2.09 -15.02 -3.50
N ALA A 472 0.94 -14.72 -4.09
CA ALA A 472 0.02 -13.72 -3.55
C ALA A 472 -0.63 -14.18 -2.23
N ARG A 473 -1.01 -15.46 -2.12
CA ARG A 473 -1.45 -16.04 -0.83
C ARG A 473 -0.36 -15.91 0.24
N ALA A 474 0.86 -16.16 -0.16
CA ALA A 474 2.03 -16.05 0.70
C ALA A 474 2.25 -14.60 1.19
N ILE A 475 2.11 -13.61 0.31
CA ILE A 475 2.25 -12.18 0.64
C ILE A 475 1.21 -11.74 1.68
N ALA A 476 -0.05 -12.15 1.55
CA ALA A 476 -1.07 -11.85 2.55
C ALA A 476 -0.75 -12.49 3.91
N LEU A 477 -0.29 -13.75 3.91
CA LEU A 477 0.09 -14.44 5.13
C LEU A 477 1.33 -13.82 5.78
N GLU A 478 2.31 -13.38 4.99
CA GLU A 478 3.52 -12.69 5.49
C GLU A 478 3.14 -11.39 6.21
N ASN A 479 2.35 -10.51 5.57
CA ASN A 479 1.92 -9.27 6.21
C ASN A 479 1.15 -9.52 7.51
N ALA A 480 0.31 -10.57 7.55
CA ALA A 480 -0.39 -10.97 8.77
C ALA A 480 0.57 -11.51 9.85
N THR A 481 1.60 -12.28 9.44
CA THR A 481 2.61 -12.81 10.36
C THR A 481 3.45 -11.69 10.96
N ASN A 482 3.84 -10.69 10.17
CA ASN A 482 4.55 -9.50 10.62
C ASN A 482 3.77 -8.73 11.70
N ILE A 483 2.47 -8.53 11.47
CA ILE A 483 1.56 -7.92 12.45
C ILE A 483 1.47 -8.77 13.72
N ALA A 484 1.29 -10.09 13.57
CA ALA A 484 1.17 -11.02 14.71
C ALA A 484 2.47 -11.14 15.51
N ALA A 485 3.64 -11.04 14.86
CA ALA A 485 4.95 -11.01 15.54
C ALA A 485 5.09 -9.83 16.52
N LYS A 486 4.32 -8.76 16.33
CA LYS A 486 4.24 -7.61 17.25
C LYS A 486 3.04 -7.69 18.22
N GLY A 487 2.36 -8.84 18.27
CA GLY A 487 1.26 -9.10 19.17
C GLY A 487 -0.04 -8.40 18.78
N ALA A 488 -0.20 -8.00 17.52
CA ALA A 488 -1.43 -7.43 17.00
C ALA A 488 -2.21 -8.46 16.17
N THR A 489 -3.54 -8.31 16.14
CA THR A 489 -4.41 -9.12 15.29
C THR A 489 -4.73 -8.36 14.02
N PRO A 490 -4.58 -8.96 12.81
CA PRO A 490 -5.00 -8.33 11.55
C PRO A 490 -6.43 -7.83 11.61
N LEU A 491 -6.67 -6.63 11.07
CA LEU A 491 -7.96 -5.94 11.14
C LEU A 491 -8.55 -5.69 9.75
N ALA A 492 -7.77 -5.13 8.85
CA ALA A 492 -8.15 -4.86 7.47
C ALA A 492 -6.90 -4.64 6.60
N ALA A 493 -7.08 -4.70 5.28
CA ALA A 493 -6.03 -4.43 4.32
C ALA A 493 -6.52 -3.56 3.15
N VAL A 494 -5.58 -2.88 2.50
CA VAL A 494 -5.75 -2.26 1.18
C VAL A 494 -4.67 -2.79 0.24
N ASP A 495 -5.01 -2.97 -1.02
CA ASP A 495 -4.09 -3.53 -2.01
C ASP A 495 -3.68 -2.51 -3.09
N CYS A 496 -2.50 -2.67 -3.63
CA CYS A 496 -2.08 -2.02 -4.87
C CYS A 496 -1.61 -3.09 -5.85
N LEU A 497 -2.48 -3.40 -6.81
CA LEU A 497 -2.27 -4.46 -7.77
C LEU A 497 -1.55 -3.93 -9.00
N ASN A 498 -0.30 -4.31 -9.17
CA ASN A 498 0.51 -3.88 -10.30
C ASN A 498 0.70 -5.02 -11.29
N GLY A 499 0.47 -4.75 -12.57
CA GLY A 499 0.64 -5.74 -13.64
C GLY A 499 1.12 -5.11 -14.94
N GLY A 500 1.68 -5.93 -15.82
CA GLY A 500 2.03 -5.53 -17.17
C GLY A 500 0.80 -5.32 -18.07
N ASN A 501 1.04 -5.27 -19.38
CA ASN A 501 0.00 -5.05 -20.38
C ASN A 501 -1.05 -6.19 -20.40
N PRO A 502 -2.31 -5.93 -20.01
CA PRO A 502 -3.34 -6.95 -19.88
C PRO A 502 -3.80 -7.55 -21.21
N GLU A 503 -3.46 -6.96 -22.36
CA GLU A 503 -3.76 -7.51 -23.67
C GLU A 503 -2.92 -8.75 -24.01
N LYS A 504 -1.85 -9.02 -23.23
CA LYS A 504 -1.03 -10.23 -23.31
C LYS A 504 -1.64 -11.30 -22.40
N SER A 505 -2.10 -12.42 -22.96
CA SER A 505 -2.89 -13.43 -22.24
C SER A 505 -2.14 -14.12 -21.09
N ASP A 506 -0.84 -14.29 -21.21
CA ASP A 506 0.05 -14.82 -20.17
C ASP A 506 0.26 -13.82 -19.02
N VAL A 507 0.46 -12.53 -19.35
CA VAL A 507 0.58 -11.43 -18.38
C VAL A 507 -0.73 -11.27 -17.60
N TYR A 508 -1.87 -11.27 -18.31
CA TYR A 508 -3.19 -11.15 -17.68
C TYR A 508 -3.52 -12.39 -16.83
N GLY A 509 -3.05 -13.58 -17.24
CA GLY A 509 -3.16 -14.80 -16.44
C GLY A 509 -2.42 -14.73 -15.12
N GLY A 510 -1.20 -14.19 -15.14
CA GLY A 510 -0.42 -13.90 -13.91
C GLY A 510 -1.10 -12.87 -13.01
N PHE A 511 -1.61 -11.78 -13.59
CA PHE A 511 -2.38 -10.75 -12.86
C PHE A 511 -3.65 -11.33 -12.21
N ARG A 512 -4.43 -12.13 -12.94
CA ARG A 512 -5.58 -12.84 -12.36
C ARG A 512 -5.14 -13.75 -11.22
N GLY A 513 -4.02 -14.46 -11.37
CA GLY A 513 -3.48 -15.33 -10.33
C GLY A 513 -3.22 -14.58 -9.02
N ILE A 514 -2.64 -13.38 -9.08
CA ILE A 514 -2.39 -12.59 -7.85
C ILE A 514 -3.68 -12.09 -7.20
N VAL A 515 -4.69 -11.70 -7.99
CA VAL A 515 -5.99 -11.28 -7.45
C VAL A 515 -6.67 -12.46 -6.73
N ASP A 516 -6.78 -13.62 -7.41
CA ASP A 516 -7.41 -14.81 -6.84
C ASP A 516 -6.68 -15.27 -5.55
N GLY A 517 -5.35 -15.26 -5.55
CA GLY A 517 -4.54 -15.70 -4.41
C GLY A 517 -4.65 -14.76 -3.20
N LEU A 518 -4.55 -13.46 -3.44
CA LEU A 518 -4.67 -12.46 -2.39
C LEU A 518 -6.06 -12.50 -1.73
N ALA A 519 -7.11 -12.52 -2.53
CA ALA A 519 -8.49 -12.61 -2.06
C ALA A 519 -8.73 -13.86 -1.20
N GLU A 520 -8.27 -15.03 -1.66
CA GLU A 520 -8.43 -16.30 -0.93
C GLU A 520 -7.74 -16.29 0.43
N MET A 521 -6.53 -15.73 0.54
CA MET A 521 -5.82 -15.71 1.82
C MET A 521 -6.40 -14.64 2.76
N CYS A 522 -6.75 -13.47 2.28
CA CYS A 522 -7.39 -12.43 3.09
C CYS A 522 -8.75 -12.90 3.65
N GLU A 523 -9.56 -13.64 2.85
CA GLU A 523 -10.78 -14.30 3.34
C GLU A 523 -10.45 -15.34 4.42
N THR A 524 -9.44 -16.19 4.21
CA THR A 524 -8.99 -17.19 5.19
C THR A 524 -8.57 -16.55 6.52
N LEU A 525 -7.87 -15.41 6.47
CA LEU A 525 -7.44 -14.64 7.63
C LEU A 525 -8.56 -13.79 8.26
N SER A 526 -9.75 -13.76 7.66
CA SER A 526 -10.85 -12.85 8.07
C SER A 526 -10.43 -11.38 8.09
N THR A 527 -9.54 -11.00 7.17
CA THR A 527 -9.00 -9.65 7.04
C THR A 527 -9.53 -9.06 5.72
N PRO A 528 -10.65 -8.29 5.74
CA PRO A 528 -11.26 -7.77 4.54
C PRO A 528 -10.31 -6.82 3.80
N VAL A 529 -10.33 -6.89 2.46
CA VAL A 529 -9.65 -5.92 1.59
C VAL A 529 -10.64 -4.79 1.32
N VAL A 530 -10.45 -3.68 2.02
CA VAL A 530 -11.44 -2.60 2.11
C VAL A 530 -11.29 -1.50 1.08
N GLY A 531 -10.23 -1.53 0.27
CA GLY A 531 -9.94 -0.57 -0.79
C GLY A 531 -8.65 -0.94 -1.50
N GLY A 532 -8.30 -0.18 -2.52
CA GLY A 532 -7.06 -0.41 -3.24
C GLY A 532 -6.96 0.37 -4.54
N ASN A 533 -5.85 0.15 -5.24
CA ASN A 533 -5.52 0.75 -6.52
C ASN A 533 -5.04 -0.32 -7.51
N VAL A 534 -5.29 -0.12 -8.79
CA VAL A 534 -4.76 -0.99 -9.85
C VAL A 534 -3.92 -0.18 -10.82
N SER A 535 -2.71 -0.64 -11.08
CA SER A 535 -1.82 -0.12 -12.11
C SER A 535 -1.48 -1.22 -13.11
N LEU A 536 -1.98 -1.09 -14.33
CA LEU A 536 -1.67 -1.97 -15.46
C LEU A 536 -0.82 -1.24 -16.50
N TYR A 537 -0.44 -1.94 -17.57
CA TYR A 537 0.49 -1.44 -18.59
C TYR A 537 1.89 -1.09 -18.06
N ASN A 538 2.30 -1.72 -16.96
CA ASN A 538 3.67 -1.59 -16.46
C ASN A 538 4.61 -2.49 -17.29
N ASP A 539 4.73 -2.16 -18.57
CA ASP A 539 5.66 -2.76 -19.50
C ASP A 539 6.73 -1.72 -19.89
N SER A 540 7.94 -2.17 -20.06
CA SER A 540 9.06 -1.37 -20.56
C SER A 540 9.79 -2.10 -21.69
N VAL A 541 10.92 -1.56 -22.12
CA VAL A 541 11.81 -2.25 -23.06
C VAL A 541 12.36 -3.58 -22.52
N ALA A 542 12.36 -3.78 -21.21
CA ALA A 542 12.73 -5.03 -20.57
C ALA A 542 11.62 -6.11 -20.63
N GLY A 543 10.38 -5.70 -20.87
CA GLY A 543 9.20 -6.54 -20.87
C GLY A 543 8.18 -6.14 -19.80
N PRO A 544 7.18 -6.99 -19.51
CA PRO A 544 6.25 -6.78 -18.42
C PRO A 544 6.93 -6.97 -17.07
N ILE A 545 6.48 -6.23 -16.07
CA ILE A 545 6.87 -6.45 -14.67
C ILE A 545 6.33 -7.80 -14.15
N PRO A 546 6.90 -8.37 -13.07
CA PRO A 546 6.24 -9.42 -12.32
C PRO A 546 4.86 -8.93 -11.82
N PRO A 547 3.81 -9.76 -11.81
CA PRO A 547 2.56 -9.37 -11.19
C PRO A 547 2.80 -9.12 -9.69
N THR A 548 2.59 -7.87 -9.25
CA THR A 548 3.02 -7.41 -7.92
C THR A 548 1.83 -6.91 -7.11
N PRO A 549 1.27 -7.75 -6.20
CA PRO A 549 0.16 -7.38 -5.33
C PRO A 549 0.70 -6.79 -4.03
N THR A 550 1.05 -5.50 -4.03
CA THR A 550 1.41 -4.82 -2.80
C THR A 550 0.21 -4.78 -1.86
N LEU A 551 0.38 -5.26 -0.64
CA LEU A 551 -0.64 -5.25 0.40
C LEU A 551 -0.18 -4.37 1.55
N ALA A 552 -0.99 -3.40 1.95
CA ALA A 552 -0.82 -2.68 3.21
C ALA A 552 -1.89 -3.15 4.18
N MET A 553 -1.47 -3.78 5.27
CA MET A 553 -2.32 -4.37 6.28
C MET A 553 -2.16 -3.64 7.60
N VAL A 554 -3.27 -3.41 8.30
CA VAL A 554 -3.26 -2.93 9.67
C VAL A 554 -3.80 -3.99 10.63
N GLY A 555 -3.27 -3.98 11.84
CA GLY A 555 -3.76 -4.81 12.93
C GLY A 555 -3.89 -4.00 14.22
N ALA A 556 -4.70 -4.47 15.15
CA ALA A 556 -4.94 -3.81 16.43
C ALA A 556 -4.44 -4.65 17.61
N LYS A 557 -3.97 -3.97 18.65
CA LYS A 557 -3.58 -4.57 19.91
C LYS A 557 -3.83 -3.67 21.10
N GLU A 558 -3.93 -4.25 22.29
CA GLU A 558 -3.95 -3.49 23.54
C GLU A 558 -2.55 -2.91 23.83
N GLY A 559 -2.51 -1.64 24.23
CA GLY A 559 -1.26 -0.93 24.53
C GLY A 559 -0.38 -0.67 23.30
N TYR A 560 0.88 -0.33 23.53
CA TYR A 560 1.80 0.12 22.47
C TYR A 560 3.13 -0.64 22.44
N ASP A 561 3.38 -1.49 23.41
CA ASP A 561 4.61 -2.26 23.52
C ASP A 561 4.54 -3.52 22.64
N ALA A 562 5.67 -3.92 22.08
CA ALA A 562 5.80 -5.15 21.29
C ALA A 562 7.15 -5.83 21.58
N PRO A 563 7.23 -7.16 21.42
CA PRO A 563 8.50 -7.85 21.54
C PRO A 563 9.47 -7.36 20.45
N PRO A 564 10.77 -7.15 20.77
CA PRO A 564 11.76 -6.75 19.78
C PRO A 564 12.05 -7.89 18.80
N LEU A 565 12.58 -7.52 17.63
CA LEU A 565 13.12 -8.47 16.67
C LEU A 565 14.43 -9.12 17.19
N SER A 566 15.29 -8.33 17.85
CA SER A 566 16.63 -8.78 18.28
C SER A 566 16.57 -9.62 19.55
N VAL A 567 17.37 -10.70 19.60
CA VAL A 567 17.47 -11.56 20.78
C VAL A 567 18.15 -10.88 21.96
N GLU A 568 17.76 -11.30 23.17
CA GLU A 568 18.44 -11.04 24.42
C GLU A 568 19.50 -12.12 24.71
N PRO A 569 20.53 -11.85 25.56
CA PRO A 569 21.65 -12.80 25.79
C PRO A 569 21.28 -14.13 26.46
N GLU A 570 20.06 -14.32 26.89
CA GLU A 570 19.56 -15.54 27.59
C GLU A 570 18.21 -15.93 26.98
N GLY A 571 17.83 -17.20 27.07
CA GLY A 571 16.54 -17.74 26.62
C GLY A 571 16.67 -18.80 25.53
N GLU A 572 15.60 -19.56 25.37
CA GLU A 572 15.47 -20.64 24.38
C GLU A 572 14.92 -20.06 23.06
N LEU A 573 15.40 -20.57 21.93
CA LEU A 573 14.93 -20.20 20.61
C LEU A 573 14.09 -21.31 19.99
N LEU A 574 12.88 -20.99 19.61
CA LEU A 574 11.93 -21.87 18.93
C LEU A 574 11.60 -21.36 17.54
N LEU A 575 11.39 -22.27 16.59
CA LEU A 575 10.80 -21.99 15.29
C LEU A 575 9.40 -22.59 15.25
N VAL A 576 8.40 -21.80 14.93
CA VAL A 576 7.01 -22.23 14.77
C VAL A 576 6.56 -22.11 13.32
N GLY A 577 5.59 -22.93 12.92
CA GLY A 577 4.93 -22.84 11.63
C GLY A 577 5.65 -23.49 10.44
N ASP A 578 6.83 -24.08 10.63
CA ASP A 578 7.62 -24.66 9.52
C ASP A 578 7.14 -26.07 9.15
N VAL A 579 6.29 -26.15 8.11
CA VAL A 579 5.78 -27.42 7.59
C VAL A 579 6.76 -28.10 6.63
N GLY A 580 7.70 -27.36 6.05
CA GLY A 580 8.75 -27.87 5.18
C GLY A 580 9.75 -28.73 5.96
N LEU A 581 10.25 -28.24 7.08
CA LEU A 581 11.13 -29.00 7.99
C LEU A 581 10.41 -30.18 8.62
N GLU A 582 9.15 -30.03 9.01
CA GLU A 582 8.34 -31.10 9.59
C GLU A 582 8.14 -32.26 8.59
N SER A 583 7.80 -31.94 7.34
CA SER A 583 7.59 -32.93 6.28
C SER A 583 8.89 -33.45 5.64
N GLY A 584 10.00 -32.74 5.78
CA GLY A 584 11.26 -32.98 5.07
C GLY A 584 11.20 -32.63 3.57
N ASP A 585 10.32 -31.67 3.17
CA ASP A 585 10.12 -31.18 1.81
C ASP A 585 10.22 -29.65 1.78
N CYS A 586 11.43 -29.12 2.01
CA CYS A 586 11.73 -27.70 1.97
C CYS A 586 11.90 -27.25 0.52
N ARG A 587 10.83 -26.72 -0.10
CA ARG A 587 10.84 -26.17 -1.46
C ARG A 587 11.44 -24.78 -1.50
N LEU A 588 12.23 -24.51 -2.53
CA LEU A 588 12.98 -23.26 -2.71
C LEU A 588 12.34 -22.29 -3.72
N GLY A 589 11.22 -22.67 -4.35
CA GLY A 589 10.58 -21.84 -5.37
C GLY A 589 10.27 -20.42 -4.88
N GLY A 590 10.69 -19.42 -5.64
CA GLY A 590 10.55 -18.00 -5.29
C GLY A 590 11.60 -17.46 -4.30
N SER A 591 12.51 -18.31 -3.79
CA SER A 591 13.49 -17.84 -2.81
C SER A 591 14.58 -16.96 -3.42
N GLU A 592 15.11 -16.04 -2.60
CA GLU A 592 16.28 -15.23 -2.95
C GLU A 592 17.50 -16.11 -3.27
N TYR A 593 17.61 -17.27 -2.63
CA TYR A 593 18.64 -18.25 -2.96
C TYR A 593 18.60 -18.68 -4.43
N LEU A 594 17.43 -19.07 -4.95
CA LEU A 594 17.30 -19.45 -6.36
C LEU A 594 17.47 -18.26 -7.30
N ALA A 595 17.00 -17.07 -6.90
CA ALA A 595 17.18 -15.85 -7.69
C ALA A 595 18.67 -15.47 -7.85
N ARG A 596 19.52 -15.71 -6.83
CA ARG A 596 20.96 -15.42 -6.88
C ARG A 596 21.80 -16.48 -7.59
N PHE A 597 21.32 -17.71 -7.70
CA PHE A 597 22.09 -18.82 -8.23
C PHE A 597 21.45 -19.48 -9.46
N ASP A 598 20.55 -18.78 -10.15
CA ASP A 598 19.89 -19.20 -11.41
C ASP A 598 19.21 -20.59 -11.27
N GLY A 599 18.46 -20.82 -10.20
CA GLY A 599 17.74 -22.06 -9.95
C GLY A 599 16.23 -21.94 -10.13
N SER A 600 15.55 -23.10 -10.12
CA SER A 600 14.08 -23.17 -10.11
C SER A 600 13.58 -24.35 -9.27
N ASP A 601 12.45 -24.19 -8.62
CA ASP A 601 11.76 -25.23 -7.85
C ASP A 601 10.27 -24.87 -7.71
N LEU A 602 9.49 -25.82 -7.22
CA LEU A 602 8.10 -25.58 -6.84
C LEU A 602 8.03 -24.61 -5.65
N PHE A 603 6.94 -23.84 -5.59
CA PHE A 603 6.67 -22.94 -4.47
C PHE A 603 6.44 -23.75 -3.19
N PRO A 604 6.86 -23.28 -2.00
CA PRO A 604 6.66 -23.97 -0.74
C PRO A 604 5.19 -24.08 -0.36
N ALA A 605 4.82 -25.17 0.36
CA ALA A 605 3.47 -25.34 0.89
C ALA A 605 3.23 -24.36 2.04
N LEU A 606 1.99 -23.85 2.14
CA LEU A 606 1.54 -23.01 3.24
C LEU A 606 1.01 -23.87 4.40
N PRO A 607 0.92 -23.33 5.65
CA PRO A 607 0.26 -24.00 6.76
C PRO A 607 -1.18 -24.40 6.42
N GLU A 608 -1.67 -25.52 6.99
CA GLU A 608 -3.05 -25.99 6.76
C GLU A 608 -4.10 -25.01 7.33
N ASP A 609 -3.81 -24.38 8.45
CA ASP A 609 -4.65 -23.38 9.10
C ASP A 609 -3.84 -22.09 9.39
N PRO A 610 -3.63 -21.25 8.38
CA PRO A 610 -2.83 -20.04 8.54
C PRO A 610 -3.45 -19.03 9.50
N ALA A 611 -4.78 -18.96 9.60
CA ALA A 611 -5.47 -18.08 10.55
C ALA A 611 -5.16 -18.46 12.00
N ALA A 612 -5.24 -19.75 12.34
CA ALA A 612 -4.89 -20.21 13.66
C ALA A 612 -3.39 -19.96 13.99
N VAL A 613 -2.50 -20.08 13.01
CA VAL A 613 -1.06 -19.76 13.20
C VAL A 613 -0.87 -18.31 13.55
N VAL A 614 -1.49 -17.39 12.81
CA VAL A 614 -1.41 -15.94 13.01
C VAL A 614 -2.00 -15.54 14.37
N GLU A 615 -3.18 -16.05 14.72
CA GLU A 615 -3.83 -15.78 16.02
C GLU A 615 -2.96 -16.27 17.20
N THR A 616 -2.47 -17.50 17.11
CA THR A 616 -1.62 -18.08 18.17
C THR A 616 -0.30 -17.30 18.31
N LEU A 617 0.28 -16.87 17.20
CA LEU A 617 1.53 -16.07 17.21
C LEU A 617 1.30 -14.73 17.91
N ALA A 618 0.18 -14.03 17.61
CA ALA A 618 -0.16 -12.78 18.25
C ALA A 618 -0.35 -12.94 19.78
N ASP A 619 -1.00 -14.01 20.21
CA ASP A 619 -1.16 -14.31 21.62
C ASP A 619 0.19 -14.57 22.31
N VAL A 620 1.03 -15.42 21.73
CA VAL A 620 2.36 -15.76 22.27
C VAL A 620 3.30 -14.54 22.28
N ALA A 621 3.21 -13.66 21.29
CA ALA A 621 3.98 -12.42 21.25
C ALA A 621 3.64 -11.46 22.40
N ASN A 622 2.45 -11.56 22.98
CA ASN A 622 2.01 -10.77 24.14
C ASN A 622 2.29 -11.44 25.51
N GLU A 623 2.85 -12.67 25.53
CA GLU A 623 3.18 -13.35 26.79
C GLU A 623 4.40 -12.70 27.50
N GLU A 624 4.34 -12.53 28.83
CA GLU A 624 5.43 -11.95 29.61
C GLU A 624 6.76 -12.74 29.49
N SER A 625 6.70 -14.02 29.14
CA SER A 625 7.87 -14.89 28.95
C SER A 625 8.52 -14.76 27.57
N THR A 626 7.87 -14.09 26.63
CA THR A 626 8.40 -13.88 25.28
C THR A 626 9.39 -12.71 25.28
N LEU A 627 10.63 -12.99 24.86
CA LEU A 627 11.73 -12.03 24.88
C LEU A 627 11.93 -11.34 23.54
N ALA A 628 11.79 -12.08 22.42
CA ALA A 628 11.88 -11.56 21.07
C ALA A 628 11.02 -12.43 20.13
N VAL A 629 10.48 -11.80 19.09
CA VAL A 629 9.77 -12.47 18.00
C VAL A 629 10.20 -11.86 16.67
N HIS A 630 10.43 -12.72 15.68
CA HIS A 630 10.76 -12.34 14.33
C HIS A 630 10.10 -13.29 13.33
N ASP A 631 9.49 -12.76 12.27
CA ASP A 631 8.99 -13.58 11.16
C ASP A 631 10.12 -14.26 10.39
N VAL A 632 9.80 -15.26 9.58
CA VAL A 632 10.77 -15.92 8.69
C VAL A 632 10.22 -15.91 7.27
N SER A 633 10.73 -15.00 6.45
CA SER A 633 10.30 -14.77 5.07
C SER A 633 11.49 -14.71 4.10
N HIS A 634 11.86 -13.56 3.62
CA HIS A 634 12.88 -13.35 2.58
C HIS A 634 14.28 -13.82 3.02
N GLY A 635 14.89 -14.69 2.19
CA GLY A 635 16.17 -15.33 2.50
C GLY A 635 16.09 -16.46 3.53
N GLY A 636 14.87 -16.79 3.99
CA GLY A 636 14.57 -17.88 4.90
C GLY A 636 15.23 -17.75 6.27
N LEU A 637 15.40 -18.87 6.97
CA LEU A 637 16.02 -18.91 8.31
C LEU A 637 17.42 -18.33 8.35
N ALA A 638 18.18 -18.43 7.26
CA ALA A 638 19.53 -17.87 7.18
C ALA A 638 19.55 -16.36 7.44
N VAL A 639 18.59 -15.62 6.87
CA VAL A 639 18.46 -14.17 7.04
C VAL A 639 17.82 -13.85 8.37
N ALA A 640 16.71 -14.50 8.73
CA ALA A 640 16.03 -14.24 10.00
C ALA A 640 16.94 -14.42 11.22
N LEU A 641 17.72 -15.50 11.27
CA LEU A 641 18.71 -15.69 12.35
C LEU A 641 19.83 -14.64 12.34
N ALA A 642 20.25 -14.18 11.14
CA ALA A 642 21.25 -13.12 11.00
C ALA A 642 20.72 -11.76 11.45
N GLU A 643 19.44 -11.49 11.31
CA GLU A 643 18.78 -10.24 11.74
C GLU A 643 18.60 -10.17 13.25
N MET A 644 18.33 -11.30 13.89
CA MET A 644 18.08 -11.35 15.34
C MET A 644 19.33 -11.08 16.18
N ILE A 645 20.54 -11.38 15.72
CA ILE A 645 21.74 -11.21 16.54
C ILE A 645 22.22 -9.77 16.62
N THR A 646 22.83 -9.44 17.75
CA THR A 646 23.44 -8.14 18.04
C THR A 646 24.90 -8.29 18.44
N ALA A 647 25.61 -7.20 18.67
CA ALA A 647 27.00 -7.27 19.16
C ALA A 647 27.11 -7.92 20.57
N ASP A 648 26.03 -7.87 21.35
CA ASP A 648 26.00 -8.32 22.75
C ASP A 648 25.20 -9.63 22.93
N ALA A 649 24.47 -10.08 21.91
CA ALA A 649 23.64 -11.29 21.94
C ALA A 649 23.75 -12.07 20.61
N GLY A 650 24.08 -13.35 20.70
CA GLY A 650 24.22 -14.29 19.58
C GLY A 650 23.30 -15.48 19.70
N LEU A 651 23.46 -16.45 18.81
CA LEU A 651 22.62 -17.64 18.73
C LEU A 651 23.47 -18.92 18.47
N GLU A 652 23.18 -19.99 19.20
CA GLU A 652 23.57 -21.36 18.86
C GLU A 652 22.30 -22.12 18.44
N ALA A 653 22.18 -22.46 17.14
CA ALA A 653 21.01 -23.10 16.57
C ALA A 653 21.34 -24.44 15.91
N SER A 654 20.41 -25.39 15.96
CA SER A 654 20.50 -26.69 15.29
C SER A 654 19.20 -27.01 14.56
N LEU A 655 19.27 -27.16 13.25
CA LEU A 655 18.15 -27.50 12.39
C LEU A 655 18.09 -29.00 12.10
N PRO A 656 16.89 -29.59 12.07
CA PRO A 656 16.72 -30.97 11.65
C PRO A 656 16.93 -31.13 10.12
N GLY A 657 17.19 -32.35 9.67
CA GLY A 657 17.26 -32.72 8.26
C GLY A 657 18.67 -32.88 7.72
N ASP A 658 18.74 -33.37 6.47
CA ASP A 658 19.98 -33.68 5.74
C ASP A 658 20.16 -32.75 4.50
N ASP A 659 19.26 -31.79 4.29
CA ASP A 659 19.34 -30.79 3.24
C ASP A 659 19.59 -29.40 3.83
N PRO A 660 20.86 -28.96 3.96
CA PRO A 660 21.17 -27.66 4.55
C PRO A 660 20.68 -26.46 3.74
N ALA A 661 20.65 -26.55 2.41
CA ALA A 661 20.19 -25.43 1.57
C ALA A 661 18.67 -25.27 1.70
N GLY A 662 17.93 -26.36 1.62
CA GLY A 662 16.49 -26.33 1.85
C GLY A 662 16.14 -25.81 3.24
N ALA A 663 16.77 -26.32 4.29
CA ALA A 663 16.49 -25.92 5.69
C ALA A 663 16.77 -24.43 5.95
N LEU A 664 17.81 -23.86 5.36
CA LEU A 664 18.23 -22.48 5.62
C LEU A 664 17.54 -21.43 4.73
N PHE A 665 17.30 -21.78 3.45
CA PHE A 665 16.95 -20.77 2.44
C PHE A 665 15.53 -20.91 1.87
N HIS A 666 14.71 -21.90 2.31
CA HIS A 666 13.32 -21.90 1.87
C HIS A 666 12.55 -20.74 2.51
N GLU A 667 11.65 -20.17 1.72
CA GLU A 667 10.90 -18.98 2.09
C GLU A 667 9.40 -19.29 2.22
N GLN A 668 9.08 -20.28 3.07
CA GLN A 668 7.71 -20.57 3.42
C GLN A 668 7.19 -19.50 4.37
N PRO A 669 6.12 -18.74 4.06
CA PRO A 669 5.54 -17.77 4.97
C PRO A 669 4.71 -18.43 6.09
N GLY A 670 4.35 -17.64 7.10
CA GLY A 670 3.62 -18.11 8.27
C GLY A 670 4.52 -18.81 9.30
N ARG A 671 5.83 -18.57 9.24
CA ARG A 671 6.82 -19.02 10.22
C ARG A 671 7.29 -17.88 11.09
N ALA A 672 7.64 -18.18 12.34
CA ALA A 672 8.28 -17.20 13.21
C ALA A 672 9.33 -17.84 14.11
N LEU A 673 10.36 -17.06 14.43
CA LEU A 673 11.33 -17.34 15.48
C LEU A 673 10.84 -16.67 16.77
N ILE A 674 10.79 -17.45 17.85
CA ILE A 674 10.34 -16.99 19.17
C ILE A 674 11.45 -17.27 20.19
N GLN A 675 11.99 -16.21 20.78
CA GLN A 675 12.85 -16.35 21.96
C GLN A 675 12.02 -16.22 23.22
N THR A 676 12.16 -17.15 24.14
CA THR A 676 11.35 -17.20 25.36
C THR A 676 12.11 -17.73 26.59
N GLU A 677 11.66 -17.32 27.79
CA GLU A 677 12.06 -17.93 29.08
C GLU A 677 11.25 -19.19 29.42
N ASP A 678 10.04 -19.34 28.79
CA ASP A 678 9.16 -20.50 29.02
C ASP A 678 8.77 -21.19 27.70
N PRO A 679 9.63 -22.05 27.16
CA PRO A 679 9.35 -22.77 25.91
C PRO A 679 8.17 -23.76 26.02
N ALA A 680 7.74 -24.12 27.24
CA ALA A 680 6.60 -25.01 27.42
C ALA A 680 5.28 -24.29 27.09
N THR A 681 5.14 -23.04 27.47
CA THR A 681 3.98 -22.20 27.12
C THR A 681 3.84 -22.09 25.61
N VAL A 682 4.92 -21.80 24.84
CA VAL A 682 4.88 -21.75 23.38
C VAL A 682 4.45 -23.07 22.77
N ARG A 683 5.02 -24.19 23.21
CA ARG A 683 4.63 -25.54 22.71
C ARG A 683 3.18 -25.90 23.05
N GLU A 684 2.65 -25.47 24.18
CA GLU A 684 1.26 -25.72 24.58
C GLU A 684 0.32 -24.87 23.70
N ALA A 685 0.67 -23.63 23.41
CA ALA A 685 -0.12 -22.71 22.54
C ALA A 685 -0.23 -23.26 21.11
N PHE A 686 0.87 -23.73 20.53
CA PHE A 686 0.89 -24.25 19.16
C PHE A 686 0.51 -25.75 19.05
N ASP A 687 0.16 -26.47 20.14
CA ASP A 687 -0.22 -27.89 20.08
C ASP A 687 -1.49 -28.09 19.26
N GLY A 688 -1.37 -28.74 18.12
CA GLY A 688 -2.45 -28.97 17.17
C GLY A 688 -2.72 -27.79 16.21
N VAL A 689 -1.93 -26.71 16.28
CA VAL A 689 -1.99 -25.55 15.40
C VAL A 689 -0.89 -25.63 14.33
N ALA A 690 0.38 -25.72 14.76
CA ALA A 690 1.52 -25.75 13.89
C ALA A 690 2.72 -26.49 14.49
N PRO A 691 3.68 -26.98 13.66
CA PRO A 691 4.93 -27.55 14.16
C PRO A 691 5.73 -26.56 15.00
N VAL A 692 6.38 -27.06 16.06
CA VAL A 692 7.33 -26.30 16.88
C VAL A 692 8.66 -27.04 16.93
N HIS A 693 9.72 -26.38 16.49
CA HIS A 693 11.08 -26.91 16.50
C HIS A 693 11.93 -26.18 17.54
N ASP A 694 12.58 -26.95 18.42
CA ASP A 694 13.60 -26.41 19.33
C ASP A 694 14.88 -26.18 18.56
N LEU A 695 15.24 -24.93 18.31
CA LEU A 695 16.44 -24.59 17.56
C LEU A 695 17.69 -24.50 18.43
N GLY A 696 17.55 -24.06 19.66
CA GLY A 696 18.69 -23.85 20.56
C GLY A 696 18.51 -22.71 21.53
N SER A 697 19.55 -21.90 21.74
CA SER A 697 19.51 -20.83 22.74
C SER A 697 20.33 -19.61 22.34
N ALA A 698 20.00 -18.47 22.94
CA ALA A 698 20.77 -17.27 22.82
C ALA A 698 22.09 -17.33 23.64
N THR A 699 23.08 -16.58 23.18
CA THR A 699 24.41 -16.47 23.80
C THR A 699 24.78 -15.01 24.04
N ALA A 700 25.76 -14.75 24.90
CA ALA A 700 26.17 -13.40 25.29
C ALA A 700 27.46 -12.91 24.55
N ASP A 701 27.66 -13.33 23.30
CA ASP A 701 28.94 -13.07 22.59
C ASP A 701 28.78 -12.54 21.14
N GLY A 702 27.56 -12.35 20.67
CA GLY A 702 27.26 -11.85 19.33
C GLY A 702 27.66 -12.81 18.18
N ALA A 703 27.92 -14.10 18.49
CA ALA A 703 28.19 -15.12 17.49
C ALA A 703 26.89 -15.73 16.94
N LEU A 704 26.92 -16.18 15.71
CA LEU A 704 25.90 -17.02 15.10
C LEU A 704 26.53 -18.37 14.71
N GLU A 705 26.10 -19.44 15.36
CA GLU A 705 26.47 -20.81 15.00
C GLU A 705 25.21 -21.61 14.65
N VAL A 706 25.14 -22.12 13.41
CA VAL A 706 24.01 -22.89 12.93
C VAL A 706 24.47 -24.24 12.44
N ALA A 707 23.99 -25.32 13.06
CA ALA A 707 24.23 -26.69 12.64
C ALA A 707 23.04 -27.24 11.85
N VAL A 708 23.29 -27.85 10.69
CA VAL A 708 22.28 -28.57 9.89
C VAL A 708 22.88 -29.92 9.49
N GLY A 709 22.39 -31.02 10.07
CA GLY A 709 22.97 -32.35 9.88
C GLY A 709 24.45 -32.38 10.30
N ASP A 710 25.34 -32.73 9.36
CA ASP A 710 26.81 -32.80 9.60
C ASP A 710 27.53 -31.47 9.24
N ARG A 711 26.81 -30.43 8.88
CA ARG A 711 27.35 -29.11 8.50
C ARG A 711 27.13 -28.11 9.63
N THR A 712 28.12 -27.24 9.83
CA THR A 712 28.01 -26.10 10.76
C THR A 712 28.52 -24.85 10.06
N ILE A 713 27.73 -23.79 10.14
CA ILE A 713 28.11 -22.44 9.71
C ILE A 713 28.35 -21.62 10.96
N ALA A 714 29.41 -20.81 10.96
CA ALA A 714 29.70 -19.90 12.07
C ALA A 714 30.11 -18.52 11.51
N THR A 715 29.49 -17.49 12.06
CA THR A 715 29.77 -16.09 11.74
C THR A 715 29.50 -15.22 12.95
N ASP A 716 29.52 -13.89 12.83
CA ASP A 716 29.26 -12.96 13.93
C ASP A 716 28.49 -11.72 13.47
N ALA A 717 27.93 -10.98 14.41
CA ALA A 717 27.16 -9.77 14.18
C ALA A 717 27.93 -8.68 13.40
N ALA A 718 29.25 -8.60 13.57
CA ALA A 718 30.07 -7.62 12.85
C ALA A 718 30.20 -7.97 11.37
N THR A 719 30.42 -9.24 11.06
CA THR A 719 30.51 -9.77 9.69
C THR A 719 29.15 -9.64 8.98
N ILE A 720 28.07 -10.07 9.64
CA ILE A 720 26.69 -9.93 9.12
C ILE A 720 26.33 -8.45 8.91
N GLY A 721 26.64 -7.59 9.88
CA GLY A 721 26.41 -6.17 9.75
C GLY A 721 27.17 -5.54 8.57
N ASP A 722 28.36 -6.08 8.24
CA ASP A 722 29.11 -5.67 7.05
C ASP A 722 28.47 -6.15 5.75
N TRP A 723 28.05 -7.41 5.68
CA TRP A 723 27.32 -7.98 4.52
C TRP A 723 26.03 -7.21 4.23
N ARG A 724 25.25 -6.91 5.25
CA ARG A 724 23.94 -6.24 5.12
C ARG A 724 24.00 -4.76 4.74
N ARG A 725 25.20 -4.16 4.55
CA ARG A 725 25.39 -2.78 4.09
C ARG A 725 25.41 -2.59 2.58
N THR A 726 24.97 -3.57 1.80
CA THR A 726 25.04 -3.55 0.32
C THR A 726 24.40 -2.28 -0.26
N ILE A 727 23.20 -1.89 0.16
CA ILE A 727 22.53 -0.69 -0.35
C ILE A 727 23.30 0.57 0.05
N GLU A 728 23.66 0.71 1.30
CA GLU A 728 24.42 1.89 1.80
C GLU A 728 25.73 2.07 1.02
N ARG A 729 26.51 0.98 0.81
CA ARG A 729 27.77 1.02 0.07
C ARG A 729 27.61 1.29 -1.42
N GLY A 730 26.50 0.84 -2.00
CA GLY A 730 26.22 1.03 -3.42
C GLY A 730 25.79 2.45 -3.79
N LEU A 731 25.35 3.25 -2.80
CA LEU A 731 24.85 4.62 -2.96
C LEU A 731 25.80 5.68 -2.35
N GLU A 732 26.81 5.31 -1.57
CA GLU A 732 27.89 6.19 -1.08
C GLU A 732 29.07 6.24 -2.10
#